data_2fa85b646f62f1171e05e856c18ecc82
#
_entry.id   2fa85b646f62f1171e05e856c18ecc82
#
_cell.length_a   1.000
_cell.length_b   1.000
_cell.length_c   1.000
_cell.angle_alpha   90.00
_cell.angle_beta   90.00
_cell.angle_gamma   90.00
#
_symmetry.space_group_name_H-M   'P 1'
#
loop_
_entity.id
_entity.type
_entity.pdbx_description
1 polymer ?
#
loop_
_entity_poly.entity_id
_entity_poly.type
_entity_poly.pdbx_seq_one_letter_code
_entity_poly.pdbx_strand_id
1 'polypeptide(L)'
;MPEKPGKADSPERWKRRTFLKTCGAVLAGPSLPGAALAEWWAGELPAQSQTSADKSRGRPVLERANPIVGTGWRGHMFPGAAAPFGLVQLSPDSSGPPDAKWNIQGDWYEWQHCSGYNYRDNVISGFSHTHIQGAGGIDLGDVLVMPVVEGKNWSWDPGKIEVLNEMQIAALGTDAGIVFSPSELGYRSFFSHEHESARPGYYSVHLQTPDVQAEMTATTRCGMHRYQYPAATAGVRQGLVVDLAHGLNCRVYAAELTVESSGRISGQRSTHGWAQDRHVYFVMELSHPAAAVEVSVDGAIATAQPGSEFSGKEIKLIFTRTPASGPLLVRVGISPVSLEGAAKNLQAEIPAWDFDEVVHQTGRSWTDALSTIDASFSQSSTEETFYSNVYHGLVAPAAYNDTDGAFRGQDGQNHPNPGFTKYTTLSIWDIYRGEFPFLTLLQPRRVNDIVRTLVLDYQQLDQHALPMWPLWGNETWSMIGFHAAGMILGAYVRGFRDFDIEAAYAAIRDTALVGAEARGNRALQAMFRQYGYVPSDLREGGVSSTLDLSYDYWSAGAMAELLGKKDDSAMFYKLGQNYKNVFNPATGFMQGRSKNGKWRDPFRPDQEFDDYVESDAWQASFSVPHDVQGLISLYGGDAAFVDKLEGLFTAPSRVIDARPDVTGMVGQDAQGNEPSNHHPYLFSFAGAAWKTQYWSREVAALYNNTAAGIPGNDDCGQLSSWFVLTALGFYPVNAATGVYVLGSPLVDRASILNPLTGSKFTIIAENNSAENVFIQRAELNGKELHRSWLSHQQLTTAGELHFRMGRTPNKDWATAPADRPPSGFIPA
;
A
#
# COMPACT_ATOMS: atom_id res chain seq x y z
N MET A 1 -6.53 -57.44 10.11
CA MET A 1 -6.54 -56.09 10.65
C MET A 1 -5.34 -55.38 10.07
N PRO A 2 -5.49 -54.40 9.18
CA PRO A 2 -4.36 -53.61 8.71
C PRO A 2 -4.13 -52.40 9.62
N GLU A 3 -2.87 -52.07 9.79
CA GLU A 3 -2.33 -50.98 10.60
C GLU A 3 -2.83 -49.60 10.08
N LYS A 4 -3.04 -48.70 11.04
CA LYS A 4 -3.38 -47.30 10.77
C LYS A 4 -2.14 -46.57 10.25
N PRO A 5 -2.26 -45.69 9.22
CA PRO A 5 -1.15 -44.87 8.80
C PRO A 5 -0.85 -43.77 9.84
N GLY A 6 0.45 -43.55 10.06
CA GLY A 6 0.96 -42.56 10.99
C GLY A 6 0.52 -41.13 10.67
N LYS A 7 0.32 -40.36 11.72
CA LYS A 7 0.06 -38.93 11.66
C LYS A 7 1.21 -38.23 10.94
N ALA A 8 0.91 -37.57 9.85
CA ALA A 8 1.83 -36.60 9.25
C ALA A 8 2.09 -35.48 10.24
N ASP A 9 3.37 -35.15 10.44
CA ASP A 9 3.81 -34.01 11.23
C ASP A 9 3.25 -32.75 10.65
N SER A 10 2.55 -31.97 11.49
CA SER A 10 2.08 -30.64 11.18
C SER A 10 3.28 -29.72 10.95
N PRO A 11 3.23 -28.80 9.97
CA PRO A 11 4.30 -27.84 9.77
C PRO A 11 4.49 -27.00 11.03
N GLU A 12 5.73 -26.84 11.45
CA GLU A 12 6.10 -26.04 12.62
C GLU A 12 5.48 -24.65 12.51
N ARG A 13 4.65 -24.33 13.48
CA ARG A 13 4.14 -22.98 13.68
C ARG A 13 5.32 -22.05 13.90
N TRP A 14 5.54 -21.13 12.99
CA TRP A 14 6.38 -19.96 13.22
C TRP A 14 5.84 -19.21 14.43
N LYS A 15 6.47 -19.40 15.58
CA LYS A 15 6.10 -18.70 16.79
C LYS A 15 6.78 -17.33 16.74
N ARG A 16 6.03 -16.27 16.61
CA ARG A 16 6.45 -14.87 16.79
C ARG A 16 7.34 -14.66 18.03
N ARG A 17 7.26 -15.53 19.02
CA ARG A 17 8.12 -15.52 20.21
C ARG A 17 9.62 -15.68 19.96
N THR A 18 10.03 -16.31 18.88
CA THR A 18 11.47 -16.44 18.55
C THR A 18 12.02 -15.14 17.99
N PHE A 19 11.21 -14.41 17.22
CA PHE A 19 11.51 -13.10 16.67
C PHE A 19 11.77 -12.04 17.77
N LEU A 20 10.93 -11.99 18.79
CA LEU A 20 11.01 -10.95 19.84
C LEU A 20 12.14 -11.19 20.88
N LYS A 21 12.68 -12.40 21.02
CA LYS A 21 13.75 -12.67 21.99
C LYS A 21 15.16 -12.33 21.48
N THR A 22 15.36 -12.24 20.19
CA THR A 22 16.69 -11.98 19.61
C THR A 22 17.03 -10.48 19.57
N CYS A 23 16.03 -9.62 19.53
CA CYS A 23 16.23 -8.16 19.52
C CYS A 23 16.55 -7.53 20.89
N GLY A 24 16.31 -8.23 22.01
CA GLY A 24 16.45 -7.69 23.37
C GLY A 24 17.85 -7.80 24.01
N ALA A 25 18.82 -8.41 23.35
CA ALA A 25 20.08 -8.83 24.05
C ALA A 25 21.35 -8.04 23.74
N VAL A 26 21.31 -6.96 22.96
CA VAL A 26 22.54 -6.26 22.48
C VAL A 26 22.65 -4.78 22.91
N LEU A 27 21.84 -4.28 23.80
CA LEU A 27 22.00 -2.91 24.31
C LEU A 27 22.39 -2.84 25.80
N ALA A 28 23.47 -3.51 26.19
CA ALA A 28 24.16 -3.27 27.46
C ALA A 28 25.63 -2.92 27.20
N GLY A 29 25.87 -1.69 26.71
CA GLY A 29 27.17 -1.01 26.65
C GLY A 29 27.02 0.42 27.17
N PRO A 30 28.08 1.07 27.71
CA PRO A 30 27.95 2.25 28.54
C PRO A 30 27.44 3.48 27.78
N SER A 31 26.53 4.17 28.45
CA SER A 31 25.87 5.43 28.07
C SER A 31 26.80 6.50 27.54
N LEU A 32 26.63 6.92 26.28
CA LEU A 32 27.04 8.19 25.75
C LEU A 32 25.85 9.16 25.69
N PRO A 33 26.06 10.52 25.84
CA PRO A 33 24.97 11.46 26.02
C PRO A 33 24.11 11.60 24.75
N GLY A 34 22.80 11.49 24.89
CA GLY A 34 21.82 11.44 23.82
C GLY A 34 21.51 12.73 23.05
N ALA A 35 22.49 13.52 22.68
CA ALA A 35 22.31 14.71 21.86
C ALA A 35 23.03 14.67 20.50
N ALA A 36 23.77 13.60 20.17
CA ALA A 36 24.60 13.54 18.96
C ALA A 36 24.08 12.62 17.86
N LEU A 37 22.97 11.90 18.07
CA LEU A 37 22.46 10.94 17.09
C LEU A 37 21.32 11.48 16.19
N ALA A 38 20.75 12.64 16.52
CA ALA A 38 19.74 13.28 15.69
C ALA A 38 20.30 14.11 14.52
N GLU A 39 21.57 14.49 14.56
CA GLU A 39 22.21 15.33 13.52
C GLU A 39 22.93 14.53 12.41
N TRP A 40 23.07 13.22 12.55
CA TRP A 40 23.81 12.40 11.58
C TRP A 40 22.95 11.89 10.40
N TRP A 41 21.66 12.16 10.41
CA TRP A 41 20.73 11.66 9.37
C TRP A 41 20.26 12.73 8.38
N ALA A 42 20.72 13.98 8.52
CA ALA A 42 20.52 15.04 7.55
C ALA A 42 21.76 15.24 6.67
N GLY A 43 22.21 14.19 6.00
CA GLY A 43 23.17 14.32 4.90
C GLY A 43 22.47 15.05 3.76
N GLU A 44 22.83 16.33 3.55
CA GLU A 44 22.37 17.14 2.42
C GLU A 44 22.80 16.45 1.11
N LEU A 45 21.80 15.90 0.38
CA LEU A 45 21.95 15.65 -1.04
C LEU A 45 22.13 17.02 -1.72
N PRO A 46 23.00 17.15 -2.74
CA PRO A 46 23.26 18.44 -3.37
C PRO A 46 21.94 19.01 -3.91
N ALA A 47 21.57 20.18 -3.35
CA ALA A 47 20.43 20.96 -3.80
C ALA A 47 20.63 21.31 -5.27
N GLN A 48 19.80 20.76 -6.13
CA GLN A 48 19.68 21.28 -7.50
C GLN A 48 19.15 22.71 -7.43
N SER A 49 19.89 23.61 -8.02
CA SER A 49 19.71 25.06 -7.94
C SER A 49 18.28 25.50 -8.25
N GLN A 50 17.70 26.21 -7.28
CA GLN A 50 16.46 26.96 -7.45
C GLN A 50 16.60 27.99 -8.57
N THR A 51 15.81 27.83 -9.64
CA THR A 51 15.41 28.95 -10.48
C THR A 51 14.02 28.70 -11.09
N SER A 52 13.12 29.58 -10.77
CA SER A 52 11.88 29.99 -11.49
C SER A 52 10.57 29.32 -11.13
N ALA A 53 9.76 30.07 -10.39
CA ALA A 53 8.35 29.82 -10.04
C ALA A 53 7.36 29.92 -11.25
N ASP A 54 7.82 29.94 -12.49
CA ASP A 54 6.96 30.24 -13.65
C ASP A 54 6.90 29.14 -14.73
N LYS A 55 7.48 27.95 -14.47
CA LYS A 55 7.49 26.84 -15.44
C LYS A 55 6.48 25.73 -15.18
N SER A 56 5.73 25.75 -14.08
CA SER A 56 4.79 24.66 -13.75
C SER A 56 3.45 24.76 -14.49
N ARG A 57 3.03 25.94 -14.87
CA ARG A 57 1.79 26.14 -15.65
C ARG A 57 1.97 25.66 -17.08
N GLY A 58 1.47 24.45 -17.38
CA GLY A 58 1.44 23.88 -18.73
C GLY A 58 2.21 22.57 -18.91
N ARG A 59 2.84 22.01 -17.86
CA ARG A 59 3.42 20.67 -17.93
C ARG A 59 2.30 19.63 -18.08
N PRO A 60 2.46 18.63 -18.97
CA PRO A 60 1.56 17.48 -19.03
C PRO A 60 1.43 16.82 -17.66
N VAL A 61 0.24 16.33 -17.29
CA VAL A 61 0.00 15.76 -15.96
C VAL A 61 0.91 14.56 -15.67
N LEU A 62 1.28 13.79 -16.68
CA LEU A 62 2.22 12.67 -16.57
C LEU A 62 3.63 13.08 -16.13
N GLU A 63 4.03 14.31 -16.41
CA GLU A 63 5.36 14.82 -16.03
C GLU A 63 5.37 15.45 -14.62
N ARG A 64 4.21 15.51 -13.97
CA ARG A 64 4.06 16.04 -12.61
C ARG A 64 4.22 14.95 -11.56
N ALA A 65 3.97 13.68 -11.91
CA ALA A 65 4.10 12.53 -11.02
C ALA A 65 5.43 11.80 -11.24
N ASN A 66 6.12 11.48 -10.16
CA ASN A 66 7.38 10.77 -10.16
C ASN A 66 7.25 9.45 -9.37
N PRO A 67 7.18 8.28 -10.04
CA PRO A 67 7.08 6.98 -9.37
C PRO A 67 8.26 6.60 -8.47
N ILE A 68 9.37 7.32 -8.54
CA ILE A 68 10.54 7.11 -7.65
C ILE A 68 10.27 7.60 -6.22
N VAL A 69 9.34 8.52 -6.03
CA VAL A 69 8.96 8.99 -4.68
C VAL A 69 8.46 7.81 -3.84
N GLY A 70 8.99 7.62 -2.64
CA GLY A 70 8.61 6.52 -1.75
C GLY A 70 9.29 5.16 -2.01
N THR A 71 10.15 5.04 -3.04
CA THR A 71 10.85 3.79 -3.36
C THR A 71 12.09 3.53 -2.50
N GLY A 72 12.54 4.53 -1.75
CA GLY A 72 13.59 4.39 -0.76
C GLY A 72 13.02 4.32 0.65
N TRP A 73 13.86 3.99 1.61
CA TRP A 73 13.52 3.93 3.01
C TRP A 73 12.37 2.93 3.30
N ARG A 74 11.19 3.37 3.72
CA ARG A 74 10.09 2.53 4.22
C ARG A 74 8.78 2.70 3.45
N GLY A 75 8.78 3.42 2.33
CA GLY A 75 7.57 3.60 1.53
C GLY A 75 7.11 2.32 0.82
N HIS A 76 8.02 1.37 0.61
CA HIS A 76 7.79 0.09 -0.06
C HIS A 76 7.10 0.23 -1.41
N MET A 77 7.51 1.22 -2.18
CA MET A 77 7.01 1.46 -3.52
C MET A 77 7.96 0.93 -4.59
N PHE A 78 7.43 0.68 -5.76
CA PHE A 78 8.20 0.27 -6.93
C PHE A 78 8.15 1.35 -8.02
N PRO A 79 9.27 1.59 -8.76
CA PRO A 79 9.33 2.61 -9.80
C PRO A 79 8.83 2.15 -11.15
N GLY A 80 8.50 0.87 -11.31
CA GLY A 80 8.22 0.22 -12.58
C GLY A 80 6.92 0.66 -13.25
N ALA A 81 6.72 0.16 -14.45
CA ALA A 81 5.55 0.49 -15.25
C ALA A 81 4.32 -0.30 -14.81
N ALA A 82 3.23 0.42 -14.54
CA ALA A 82 1.90 -0.14 -14.29
C ALA A 82 0.83 0.71 -14.99
N ALA A 83 -0.29 0.11 -15.36
CA ALA A 83 -1.50 0.87 -15.70
C ALA A 83 -2.25 1.27 -14.41
N PRO A 84 -3.13 2.27 -14.41
CA PRO A 84 -3.98 2.54 -13.25
C PRO A 84 -4.77 1.28 -12.86
N PHE A 85 -4.64 0.86 -11.59
CA PHE A 85 -5.28 -0.36 -11.08
C PHE A 85 -4.93 -1.64 -11.87
N GLY A 86 -3.73 -1.69 -12.46
CA GLY A 86 -3.27 -2.83 -13.29
C GLY A 86 -2.91 -4.05 -12.47
N LEU A 87 -3.18 -5.26 -13.00
CA LEU A 87 -2.72 -6.52 -12.45
C LEU A 87 -1.21 -6.70 -12.65
N VAL A 88 -0.69 -6.19 -13.77
CA VAL A 88 0.74 -6.17 -14.06
C VAL A 88 1.36 -4.90 -13.49
N GLN A 89 2.35 -5.10 -12.63
CA GLN A 89 3.27 -4.09 -12.14
C GLN A 89 4.68 -4.52 -12.57
N LEU A 90 5.09 -4.09 -13.77
CA LEU A 90 6.36 -4.47 -14.37
C LEU A 90 7.49 -3.59 -13.85
N SER A 91 8.24 -4.10 -12.89
CA SER A 91 9.24 -3.32 -12.15
C SER A 91 10.58 -4.04 -12.03
N PRO A 92 11.69 -3.29 -11.89
CA PRO A 92 12.94 -3.89 -11.47
C PRO A 92 12.85 -4.45 -10.06
N ASP A 93 13.47 -5.61 -9.85
CA ASP A 93 13.75 -6.18 -8.54
C ASP A 93 15.21 -5.96 -8.19
N SER A 94 15.47 -5.33 -7.06
CA SER A 94 16.82 -5.13 -6.53
C SER A 94 17.10 -5.99 -5.30
N SER A 95 16.11 -6.79 -4.83
CA SER A 95 16.29 -7.73 -3.73
C SER A 95 17.14 -8.93 -4.13
N GLY A 96 17.85 -9.46 -3.13
CA GLY A 96 18.61 -10.71 -3.28
C GLY A 96 17.71 -11.94 -3.36
N PRO A 97 18.31 -13.13 -3.65
CA PRO A 97 17.58 -14.39 -3.67
C PRO A 97 17.07 -14.76 -2.26
N PRO A 98 15.92 -15.47 -2.17
CA PRO A 98 15.29 -15.82 -0.88
C PRO A 98 16.13 -16.72 0.02
N ASP A 99 17.12 -17.43 -0.55
CA ASP A 99 18.02 -18.34 0.15
C ASP A 99 19.36 -17.69 0.59
N ALA A 100 19.56 -16.43 0.29
CA ALA A 100 20.67 -15.69 0.85
C ALA A 100 20.52 -15.70 2.37
N LYS A 101 21.39 -16.43 3.07
CA LYS A 101 21.41 -16.46 4.52
C LYS A 101 21.87 -15.10 5.02
N TRP A 102 20.91 -14.24 5.23
CA TRP A 102 21.08 -12.90 5.74
C TRP A 102 21.61 -12.95 7.16
N ASN A 103 22.87 -12.71 7.35
CA ASN A 103 23.52 -12.79 8.66
C ASN A 103 23.55 -11.43 9.40
N ILE A 104 22.77 -10.47 8.91
CA ILE A 104 22.54 -9.21 9.60
C ILE A 104 21.14 -9.23 10.11
N GLN A 105 20.94 -9.53 11.40
CA GLN A 105 19.66 -9.38 12.06
C GLN A 105 18.49 -9.49 11.06
N GLY A 106 18.48 -10.57 10.40
CA GLY A 106 17.77 -11.29 9.32
C GLY A 106 16.68 -10.56 8.57
N ASP A 107 15.85 -9.80 9.26
CA ASP A 107 14.55 -9.41 8.74
C ASP A 107 14.51 -8.00 8.13
N TRP A 108 15.45 -7.13 8.45
CA TRP A 108 15.44 -5.73 8.02
C TRP A 108 15.69 -5.52 6.53
N TYR A 109 16.56 -6.31 5.92
CA TYR A 109 16.86 -6.16 4.50
C TYR A 109 15.69 -6.65 3.64
N GLU A 110 15.16 -7.84 3.95
CA GLU A 110 13.99 -8.36 3.24
C GLU A 110 12.81 -7.40 3.36
N TRP A 111 12.55 -6.88 4.56
CA TRP A 111 11.49 -5.92 4.79
C TRP A 111 11.65 -4.60 4.02
N GLN A 112 12.87 -4.12 3.78
CA GLN A 112 13.10 -2.95 2.93
C GLN A 112 12.80 -3.19 1.46
N HIS A 113 12.68 -4.45 1.02
CA HIS A 113 12.42 -4.87 -0.36
C HIS A 113 11.04 -5.48 -0.54
N CYS A 114 10.05 -5.14 0.28
CA CYS A 114 8.69 -5.67 0.18
C CYS A 114 8.08 -5.50 -1.22
N SER A 115 8.43 -4.42 -1.92
CA SER A 115 8.02 -4.15 -3.30
C SER A 115 9.03 -4.60 -4.35
N GLY A 116 10.06 -5.38 -3.99
CA GLY A 116 11.12 -5.85 -4.89
C GLY A 116 12.24 -4.86 -5.16
N TYR A 117 12.02 -3.58 -4.95
CA TYR A 117 12.96 -2.49 -5.24
C TYR A 117 13.24 -1.62 -4.02
N ASN A 118 14.50 -1.19 -3.89
CA ASN A 118 14.88 -0.11 -2.98
C ASN A 118 15.83 0.87 -3.67
N TYR A 119 15.54 2.16 -3.62
CA TYR A 119 16.33 3.21 -4.28
C TYR A 119 17.79 3.29 -3.82
N ARG A 120 18.15 2.70 -2.69
CA ARG A 120 19.54 2.67 -2.20
C ARG A 120 20.40 1.65 -2.93
N ASP A 121 19.79 0.72 -3.65
CA ASP A 121 20.50 -0.35 -4.34
C ASP A 121 21.14 0.14 -5.64
N ASN A 122 22.20 -0.52 -6.03
CA ASN A 122 22.90 -0.28 -7.29
C ASN A 122 22.98 -1.53 -8.19
N VAL A 123 22.18 -2.57 -7.87
CA VAL A 123 22.10 -3.82 -8.63
C VAL A 123 20.65 -4.18 -8.87
N ILE A 124 20.34 -4.50 -10.13
CA ILE A 124 19.04 -5.05 -10.55
C ILE A 124 19.19 -6.55 -10.77
N SER A 125 18.29 -7.34 -10.17
CA SER A 125 18.19 -8.79 -10.34
C SER A 125 17.49 -9.16 -11.67
N GLY A 126 16.57 -8.33 -12.09
CA GLY A 126 15.76 -8.47 -13.30
C GLY A 126 14.49 -7.67 -13.17
N PHE A 127 13.53 -7.95 -14.06
CA PHE A 127 12.24 -7.25 -14.13
C PHE A 127 11.13 -8.29 -13.99
N SER A 128 10.42 -8.27 -12.86
CA SER A 128 9.27 -9.14 -12.64
C SER A 128 7.93 -8.42 -12.89
N HIS A 129 6.84 -9.17 -13.07
CA HIS A 129 5.58 -8.64 -13.58
C HIS A 129 4.54 -8.36 -12.49
N THR A 130 4.83 -8.71 -11.23
CA THR A 130 3.87 -8.56 -10.13
C THR A 130 4.55 -8.05 -8.87
N HIS A 131 3.98 -7.00 -8.26
CA HIS A 131 4.48 -6.36 -7.06
C HIS A 131 3.33 -5.93 -6.14
N ILE A 132 3.61 -5.73 -4.86
CA ILE A 132 2.67 -5.13 -3.91
C ILE A 132 3.08 -3.69 -3.66
N GLN A 133 2.13 -2.77 -3.81
CA GLN A 133 2.33 -1.36 -3.58
C GLN A 133 2.31 -1.05 -2.07
N GLY A 134 3.45 -0.64 -1.53
CA GLY A 134 3.54 0.02 -0.23
C GLY A 134 3.39 -0.86 1.02
N ALA A 135 3.00 -2.12 0.91
CA ALA A 135 2.73 -2.95 2.08
C ALA A 135 4.00 -3.49 2.75
N GLY A 136 3.96 -3.62 4.08
CA GLY A 136 5.01 -4.25 4.89
C GLY A 136 5.04 -5.79 4.81
N GLY A 137 4.37 -6.39 3.83
CA GLY A 137 4.34 -7.82 3.55
C GLY A 137 5.02 -8.15 2.22
N ILE A 138 5.84 -9.19 2.21
CA ILE A 138 6.63 -9.59 1.05
C ILE A 138 5.96 -10.77 0.34
N ASP A 139 5.61 -10.61 -0.93
CA ASP A 139 5.10 -11.68 -1.83
C ASP A 139 5.22 -11.23 -3.29
N LEU A 140 4.87 -12.09 -4.23
CA LEU A 140 4.82 -11.86 -5.68
C LEU A 140 6.19 -11.98 -6.36
N GLY A 141 6.54 -11.12 -7.34
CA GLY A 141 7.79 -11.21 -8.09
C GLY A 141 7.73 -12.27 -9.19
N ASP A 142 6.61 -12.35 -9.93
CA ASP A 142 6.39 -13.42 -10.91
C ASP A 142 7.04 -13.11 -12.28
N VAL A 143 7.54 -14.18 -12.90
CA VAL A 143 8.05 -14.17 -14.27
C VAL A 143 9.13 -13.11 -14.47
N LEU A 144 10.27 -13.31 -13.78
CA LEU A 144 11.41 -12.40 -13.91
C LEU A 144 12.10 -12.57 -15.25
N VAL A 145 12.45 -11.44 -15.85
CA VAL A 145 13.13 -11.36 -17.15
C VAL A 145 14.38 -10.50 -17.01
N MET A 146 15.53 -10.98 -17.55
CA MET A 146 16.79 -10.24 -17.49
C MET A 146 17.61 -10.41 -18.78
N PRO A 147 18.04 -9.32 -19.45
CA PRO A 147 18.93 -9.41 -20.59
C PRO A 147 20.35 -9.78 -20.16
N VAL A 148 20.99 -10.67 -20.94
CA VAL A 148 22.33 -11.19 -20.65
C VAL A 148 23.23 -11.14 -21.84
N VAL A 149 24.54 -10.98 -21.57
CA VAL A 149 25.61 -10.98 -22.60
C VAL A 149 26.75 -11.90 -22.15
N GLU A 150 27.20 -12.78 -23.05
CA GLU A 150 28.27 -13.74 -22.77
C GLU A 150 29.58 -13.03 -22.41
N GLY A 151 30.27 -13.56 -21.39
CA GLY A 151 31.47 -12.95 -20.84
C GLY A 151 31.21 -11.76 -19.90
N LYS A 152 29.95 -11.39 -19.67
CA LYS A 152 29.53 -10.33 -18.76
C LYS A 152 28.66 -10.88 -17.64
N ASN A 153 27.37 -11.12 -17.90
CA ASN A 153 26.38 -11.64 -16.93
C ASN A 153 25.59 -12.87 -17.42
N TRP A 154 26.15 -13.63 -18.37
CA TRP A 154 25.53 -14.87 -18.86
C TRP A 154 25.63 -15.96 -17.80
N SER A 155 24.59 -16.17 -17.06
CA SER A 155 24.54 -17.14 -15.96
C SER A 155 23.16 -17.73 -15.80
N TRP A 156 23.09 -18.94 -15.26
CA TRP A 156 21.88 -19.59 -14.74
C TRP A 156 21.61 -19.23 -13.27
N ASP A 157 22.66 -18.75 -12.59
CA ASP A 157 22.60 -18.39 -11.18
C ASP A 157 22.31 -16.89 -11.07
N PRO A 158 21.33 -16.47 -10.23
CA PRO A 158 21.14 -15.06 -9.90
C PRO A 158 22.35 -14.42 -9.22
N GLY A 159 23.35 -15.22 -8.80
CA GLY A 159 24.51 -14.74 -8.07
C GLY A 159 24.28 -14.66 -6.56
N LYS A 160 25.31 -14.24 -5.86
CA LYS A 160 25.27 -14.07 -4.41
C LYS A 160 25.29 -12.59 -4.07
N ILE A 161 24.55 -12.22 -3.04
CA ILE A 161 24.55 -10.88 -2.45
C ILE A 161 25.29 -10.96 -1.11
N GLU A 162 26.29 -10.13 -0.95
CA GLU A 162 26.94 -9.93 0.36
C GLU A 162 26.36 -8.65 0.96
N VAL A 163 25.53 -8.81 1.99
CA VAL A 163 24.98 -7.67 2.74
C VAL A 163 26.04 -7.21 3.74
N LEU A 164 26.45 -5.96 3.61
CA LEU A 164 27.38 -5.34 4.53
C LEU A 164 26.62 -4.83 5.78
N ASN A 165 27.26 -4.98 6.95
CA ASN A 165 26.73 -4.35 8.16
C ASN A 165 27.00 -2.82 8.14
N GLU A 166 26.30 -2.08 9.01
CA GLU A 166 26.42 -0.62 9.09
C GLU A 166 27.86 -0.12 9.27
N MET A 167 28.69 -0.85 10.03
CA MET A 167 30.10 -0.51 10.21
C MET A 167 30.92 -0.70 8.93
N GLN A 168 30.61 -1.72 8.13
CA GLN A 168 31.27 -1.97 6.85
C GLN A 168 30.87 -0.92 5.82
N ILE A 169 29.57 -0.53 5.80
CA ILE A 169 29.06 0.55 4.95
C ILE A 169 29.74 1.88 5.30
N ALA A 170 29.79 2.22 6.58
CA ALA A 170 30.45 3.44 7.06
C ALA A 170 31.95 3.45 6.74
N ALA A 171 32.63 2.30 6.81
CA ALA A 171 34.05 2.17 6.49
C ALA A 171 34.35 2.33 4.99
N LEU A 172 33.35 2.04 4.12
CA LEU A 172 33.49 2.21 2.66
C LEU A 172 33.17 3.62 2.20
N GLY A 173 32.59 4.48 3.07
CA GLY A 173 32.20 5.86 2.75
C GLY A 173 31.16 5.94 1.64
N THR A 174 30.35 4.91 1.50
CA THR A 174 29.27 4.84 0.52
C THR A 174 27.93 4.77 1.25
N ASP A 175 26.91 5.41 0.69
CA ASP A 175 25.51 5.25 1.16
C ASP A 175 24.88 3.94 0.62
N ALA A 176 25.62 3.16 -0.13
CA ALA A 176 25.16 1.90 -0.70
C ALA A 176 25.07 0.84 0.40
N GLY A 177 23.86 0.41 0.71
CA GLY A 177 23.59 -0.63 1.71
C GLY A 177 24.10 -2.02 1.32
N ILE A 178 24.51 -2.22 0.07
CA ILE A 178 24.93 -3.51 -0.49
C ILE A 178 26.11 -3.31 -1.43
N VAL A 179 27.17 -4.10 -1.22
CA VAL A 179 28.30 -4.18 -2.15
C VAL A 179 28.36 -5.60 -2.70
N PHE A 180 28.37 -5.72 -4.01
CA PHE A 180 28.54 -7.00 -4.69
C PHE A 180 29.99 -7.21 -5.09
N SER A 181 30.48 -8.43 -4.93
CA SER A 181 31.65 -8.86 -5.66
C SER A 181 31.28 -9.04 -7.13
N PRO A 182 31.97 -8.40 -8.10
CA PRO A 182 31.66 -8.57 -9.53
C PRO A 182 31.67 -10.02 -10.00
N SER A 183 32.45 -10.90 -9.34
CA SER A 183 32.53 -12.33 -9.66
C SER A 183 31.33 -13.16 -9.19
N GLU A 184 30.46 -12.58 -8.35
CA GLU A 184 29.30 -13.26 -7.75
C GLU A 184 27.96 -12.69 -8.25
N LEU A 185 28.00 -11.79 -9.25
CA LEU A 185 26.83 -11.08 -9.75
C LEU A 185 25.79 -11.98 -10.44
N GLY A 186 26.20 -13.13 -10.96
CA GLY A 186 25.31 -14.03 -11.70
C GLY A 186 24.78 -13.36 -12.97
N TYR A 187 23.45 -13.48 -13.22
CA TYR A 187 22.81 -12.80 -14.37
C TYR A 187 22.41 -11.34 -14.06
N ARG A 188 22.62 -10.83 -12.84
CA ARG A 188 22.28 -9.47 -12.42
C ARG A 188 23.11 -8.40 -13.12
N SER A 189 22.75 -7.16 -12.93
CA SER A 189 23.46 -6.01 -13.46
C SER A 189 23.60 -4.88 -12.47
N PHE A 190 24.77 -4.24 -12.44
CA PHE A 190 24.92 -2.91 -11.88
C PHE A 190 24.11 -1.90 -12.70
N PHE A 191 23.61 -0.86 -12.04
CA PHE A 191 22.97 0.30 -12.65
C PHE A 191 23.30 1.59 -11.86
N SER A 192 22.90 2.73 -12.41
CA SER A 192 23.01 4.03 -11.76
C SER A 192 21.72 4.80 -11.94
N HIS A 193 21.27 5.47 -10.90
CA HIS A 193 20.11 6.36 -10.94
C HIS A 193 20.27 7.54 -11.91
N GLU A 194 21.50 7.92 -12.29
CA GLU A 194 21.73 8.89 -13.37
C GLU A 194 21.22 8.44 -14.73
N HIS A 195 21.07 7.12 -14.92
CA HIS A 195 20.58 6.48 -16.13
C HIS A 195 19.30 5.67 -15.92
N GLU A 196 18.56 6.04 -14.87
CA GLU A 196 17.25 5.51 -14.54
C GLU A 196 16.19 6.60 -14.73
N SER A 197 15.03 6.22 -15.25
CA SER A 197 13.91 7.12 -15.44
C SER A 197 12.59 6.40 -15.25
N ALA A 198 11.68 6.99 -14.49
CA ALA A 198 10.34 6.51 -14.27
C ALA A 198 9.30 7.62 -14.50
N ARG A 199 8.16 7.25 -15.05
CA ARG A 199 6.94 8.08 -15.13
C ARG A 199 5.73 7.17 -15.17
N PRO A 200 4.53 7.65 -14.86
CA PRO A 200 3.33 6.82 -14.91
C PRO A 200 3.23 5.99 -16.19
N GLY A 201 3.24 4.65 -16.04
CA GLY A 201 3.16 3.70 -17.16
C GLY A 201 4.44 3.43 -17.93
N TYR A 202 5.59 3.95 -17.52
CA TYR A 202 6.87 3.76 -18.21
C TYR A 202 8.04 3.76 -17.22
N TYR A 203 8.98 2.85 -17.48
CA TYR A 203 10.26 2.77 -16.76
C TYR A 203 11.40 2.51 -17.73
N SER A 204 12.58 3.06 -17.47
CA SER A 204 13.80 2.76 -18.23
C SER A 204 15.04 2.83 -17.36
N VAL A 205 16.03 1.99 -17.68
CA VAL A 205 17.33 1.96 -17.02
C VAL A 205 18.42 1.42 -17.93
N HIS A 206 19.64 1.94 -17.79
CA HIS A 206 20.81 1.36 -18.43
C HIS A 206 21.46 0.31 -17.51
N LEU A 207 21.44 -0.94 -17.95
CA LEU A 207 22.06 -2.07 -17.30
C LEU A 207 23.57 -2.07 -17.64
N GLN A 208 24.42 -1.66 -16.71
CA GLN A 208 25.85 -1.41 -16.94
C GLN A 208 26.62 -2.70 -17.25
N THR A 209 26.29 -3.82 -16.58
CA THR A 209 27.04 -5.08 -16.75
C THR A 209 26.90 -5.65 -18.15
N PRO A 210 25.68 -5.90 -18.69
CA PRO A 210 25.51 -6.34 -20.07
C PRO A 210 25.63 -5.20 -21.09
N ASP A 211 25.66 -3.94 -20.66
CA ASP A 211 25.64 -2.76 -21.51
C ASP A 211 24.35 -2.72 -22.37
N VAL A 212 23.19 -2.84 -21.71
CA VAL A 212 21.87 -2.92 -22.35
C VAL A 212 20.97 -1.79 -21.83
N GLN A 213 20.39 -1.02 -22.74
CA GLN A 213 19.28 -0.13 -22.40
C GLN A 213 18.01 -0.95 -22.30
N ALA A 214 17.37 -0.93 -21.15
CA ALA A 214 16.12 -1.61 -20.85
C ALA A 214 14.99 -0.60 -20.67
N GLU A 215 13.86 -0.84 -21.33
CA GLU A 215 12.65 0.00 -21.23
C GLU A 215 11.43 -0.90 -21.05
N MET A 216 10.48 -0.47 -20.20
CA MET A 216 9.27 -1.22 -19.87
C MET A 216 8.03 -0.33 -19.93
N THR A 217 6.94 -0.94 -20.32
CA THR A 217 5.59 -0.39 -20.20
C THR A 217 4.62 -1.52 -19.90
N ALA A 218 3.45 -1.20 -19.33
CA ALA A 218 2.46 -2.21 -18.97
C ALA A 218 1.04 -1.70 -19.24
N THR A 219 0.20 -2.60 -19.72
CA THR A 219 -1.26 -2.45 -19.73
C THR A 219 -1.85 -3.09 -18.47
N THR A 220 -3.16 -3.27 -18.40
CA THR A 220 -3.78 -3.84 -17.20
C THR A 220 -3.27 -5.25 -16.86
N ARG A 221 -3.06 -6.13 -17.88
CA ARG A 221 -2.74 -7.54 -17.69
C ARG A 221 -1.48 -7.97 -18.43
N CYS A 222 -0.81 -7.04 -19.11
CA CYS A 222 0.34 -7.38 -19.95
C CYS A 222 1.49 -6.41 -19.73
N GLY A 223 2.71 -6.96 -19.79
CA GLY A 223 3.94 -6.19 -19.80
C GLY A 223 4.58 -6.18 -21.18
N MET A 224 5.25 -5.11 -21.55
CA MET A 224 6.07 -5.03 -22.74
C MET A 224 7.44 -4.45 -22.42
N HIS A 225 8.49 -5.14 -22.89
CA HIS A 225 9.87 -4.74 -22.71
C HIS A 225 10.50 -4.38 -24.06
N ARG A 226 11.45 -3.45 -24.02
CA ARG A 226 12.34 -3.12 -25.15
C ARG A 226 13.77 -3.14 -24.65
N TYR A 227 14.61 -4.00 -25.25
CA TYR A 227 16.01 -4.15 -24.91
C TYR A 227 16.89 -3.76 -26.09
N GLN A 228 17.68 -2.69 -25.93
CA GLN A 228 18.68 -2.28 -26.90
C GLN A 228 20.04 -2.84 -26.47
N TYR A 229 20.46 -3.89 -27.12
CA TYR A 229 21.77 -4.52 -26.90
C TYR A 229 22.90 -3.71 -27.54
N PRO A 230 24.16 -3.83 -27.04
CA PRO A 230 25.32 -3.32 -27.72
C PRO A 230 25.50 -3.99 -29.08
N ALA A 231 26.29 -3.38 -29.96
CA ALA A 231 26.60 -3.96 -31.28
C ALA A 231 27.12 -5.40 -31.12
N ALA A 232 26.58 -6.31 -31.93
CA ALA A 232 26.96 -7.72 -31.86
C ALA A 232 28.45 -7.88 -32.16
N THR A 233 29.20 -8.51 -31.26
CA THR A 233 30.59 -8.90 -31.43
C THR A 233 30.62 -10.37 -31.91
N ALA A 234 31.39 -10.66 -32.94
CA ALA A 234 31.50 -12.02 -33.46
C ALA A 234 31.92 -13.01 -32.37
N GLY A 235 31.16 -14.08 -32.21
CA GLY A 235 31.40 -15.13 -31.21
C GLY A 235 30.90 -14.81 -29.79
N VAL A 236 30.27 -13.65 -29.54
CA VAL A 236 29.68 -13.27 -28.24
C VAL A 236 28.15 -13.43 -28.32
N ARG A 237 27.59 -14.31 -27.49
CA ARG A 237 26.14 -14.51 -27.40
C ARG A 237 25.47 -13.37 -26.60
N GLN A 238 24.34 -12.95 -27.11
CA GLN A 238 23.40 -12.07 -26.43
C GLN A 238 22.12 -12.86 -26.16
N GLY A 239 21.44 -12.64 -25.03
CA GLY A 239 20.29 -13.45 -24.69
C GLY A 239 19.40 -12.83 -23.62
N LEU A 240 18.38 -13.58 -23.29
CA LEU A 240 17.37 -13.20 -22.28
C LEU A 240 17.17 -14.37 -21.33
N VAL A 241 17.40 -14.15 -20.05
CA VAL A 241 17.03 -15.08 -18.97
C VAL A 241 15.56 -14.86 -18.62
N VAL A 242 14.83 -15.95 -18.45
CA VAL A 242 13.51 -15.96 -17.78
C VAL A 242 13.63 -16.88 -16.57
N ASP A 243 13.36 -16.35 -15.39
CA ASP A 243 13.46 -17.11 -14.14
C ASP A 243 12.07 -17.25 -13.51
N LEU A 244 11.55 -18.49 -13.54
CA LEU A 244 10.28 -18.84 -12.89
C LEU A 244 10.46 -19.26 -11.42
N ALA A 245 11.71 -19.44 -10.97
CA ALA A 245 12.01 -19.72 -9.58
C ALA A 245 12.13 -18.45 -8.73
N HIS A 246 12.32 -17.28 -9.37
CA HIS A 246 12.38 -16.00 -8.70
C HIS A 246 11.06 -15.70 -7.96
N GLY A 247 11.13 -15.02 -6.84
CA GLY A 247 9.99 -14.54 -6.08
C GLY A 247 10.43 -13.66 -4.91
N LEU A 248 9.55 -12.76 -4.51
CA LEU A 248 9.75 -11.88 -3.36
C LEU A 248 9.24 -12.62 -2.11
N ASN A 249 10.12 -13.38 -1.46
CA ASN A 249 9.83 -14.19 -0.27
C ASN A 249 8.65 -15.20 -0.42
N CYS A 250 8.30 -15.57 -1.65
CA CYS A 250 7.38 -16.66 -1.91
C CYS A 250 8.16 -17.87 -2.43
N ARG A 251 7.72 -19.08 -2.08
CA ARG A 251 8.35 -20.34 -2.51
C ARG A 251 7.55 -20.95 -3.64
N VAL A 252 8.20 -21.15 -4.78
CA VAL A 252 7.64 -21.93 -5.89
C VAL A 252 7.57 -23.40 -5.45
N TYR A 253 6.38 -23.99 -5.48
CA TYR A 253 6.21 -25.43 -5.20
C TYR A 253 5.95 -26.25 -6.47
N ALA A 254 5.51 -25.60 -7.56
CA ALA A 254 5.33 -26.19 -8.87
C ALA A 254 5.48 -25.12 -9.97
N ALA A 255 6.15 -25.45 -11.04
CA ALA A 255 6.20 -24.67 -12.28
C ALA A 255 6.13 -25.59 -13.48
N GLU A 256 5.52 -25.11 -14.55
CA GLU A 256 5.41 -25.78 -15.85
C GLU A 256 5.77 -24.79 -16.95
N LEU A 257 6.44 -25.26 -17.98
CA LEU A 257 6.88 -24.46 -19.11
C LEU A 257 6.74 -25.26 -20.40
N THR A 258 6.10 -24.67 -21.40
CA THR A 258 6.05 -25.18 -22.76
C THR A 258 6.78 -24.23 -23.70
N VAL A 259 7.74 -24.74 -24.47
CA VAL A 259 8.37 -24.01 -25.55
C VAL A 259 7.59 -24.24 -26.84
N GLU A 260 6.63 -23.35 -27.13
CA GLU A 260 5.75 -23.47 -28.31
C GLU A 260 6.49 -23.24 -29.62
N SER A 261 7.44 -22.29 -29.60
CA SER A 261 8.36 -22.00 -30.72
C SER A 261 9.63 -21.37 -30.15
N SER A 262 10.63 -21.12 -31.03
CA SER A 262 11.86 -20.41 -30.66
C SER A 262 11.66 -18.93 -30.28
N GLY A 263 10.44 -18.43 -30.38
CA GLY A 263 10.07 -17.05 -29.97
C GLY A 263 8.82 -16.97 -29.08
N ARG A 264 8.25 -18.12 -28.66
CA ARG A 264 7.06 -18.14 -27.83
C ARG A 264 7.13 -19.25 -26.79
N ILE A 265 6.86 -18.89 -25.57
CA ILE A 265 6.68 -19.81 -24.44
C ILE A 265 5.36 -19.53 -23.73
N SER A 266 4.83 -20.58 -23.11
CA SER A 266 3.74 -20.48 -22.16
C SER A 266 4.05 -21.30 -20.91
N GLY A 267 3.49 -20.95 -19.78
CA GLY A 267 3.77 -21.66 -18.54
C GLY A 267 2.91 -21.20 -17.40
N GLN A 268 3.11 -21.89 -16.29
CA GLN A 268 2.50 -21.51 -15.02
C GLN A 268 3.50 -21.65 -13.89
N ARG A 269 3.27 -20.92 -12.82
CA ARG A 269 3.93 -21.14 -11.53
C ARG A 269 2.94 -21.06 -10.40
N SER A 270 3.16 -21.90 -9.40
CA SER A 270 2.36 -21.97 -8.19
C SER A 270 3.25 -21.74 -6.98
N THR A 271 2.83 -20.84 -6.08
CA THR A 271 3.66 -20.38 -4.97
C THR A 271 2.92 -20.44 -3.64
N HIS A 272 3.71 -20.66 -2.58
CA HIS A 272 3.33 -20.40 -1.21
C HIS A 272 4.08 -19.17 -0.70
N GLY A 273 3.35 -18.20 -0.23
CA GLY A 273 3.84 -16.97 0.34
C GLY A 273 2.86 -16.40 1.36
N TRP A 274 2.71 -15.12 1.40
CA TRP A 274 1.65 -14.44 2.13
C TRP A 274 0.27 -14.86 1.57
N ALA A 275 0.12 -14.88 0.23
CA ALA A 275 -0.92 -15.64 -0.44
C ALA A 275 -0.57 -17.14 -0.38
N GLN A 276 -1.41 -17.92 0.31
CA GLN A 276 -1.09 -19.32 0.66
C GLN A 276 -1.05 -20.29 -0.52
N ASP A 277 -1.86 -20.04 -1.55
CA ASP A 277 -1.94 -20.89 -2.75
C ASP A 277 -2.23 -20.02 -3.97
N ARG A 278 -1.16 -19.48 -4.55
CA ARG A 278 -1.24 -18.54 -5.66
C ARG A 278 -0.78 -19.17 -6.97
N HIS A 279 -1.56 -18.93 -8.02
CA HIS A 279 -1.26 -19.41 -9.36
C HIS A 279 -1.14 -18.25 -10.34
N VAL A 280 -0.09 -18.27 -11.14
CA VAL A 280 0.12 -17.32 -12.23
C VAL A 280 0.40 -18.08 -13.51
N TYR A 281 -0.46 -17.88 -14.50
CA TYR A 281 -0.31 -18.37 -15.87
C TYR A 281 0.24 -17.25 -16.73
N PHE A 282 1.13 -17.56 -17.66
CA PHE A 282 1.71 -16.57 -18.56
C PHE A 282 1.91 -17.07 -19.96
N VAL A 283 1.90 -16.14 -20.92
CA VAL A 283 2.37 -16.32 -22.28
C VAL A 283 3.37 -15.22 -22.57
N MET A 284 4.55 -15.60 -23.05
CA MET A 284 5.61 -14.67 -23.43
C MET A 284 5.97 -14.85 -24.90
N GLU A 285 6.17 -13.75 -25.60
CA GLU A 285 6.59 -13.72 -27.00
C GLU A 285 7.77 -12.78 -27.22
N LEU A 286 8.66 -13.17 -28.12
CA LEU A 286 9.78 -12.36 -28.60
C LEU A 286 9.47 -11.82 -29.99
N SER A 287 9.87 -10.59 -30.29
CA SER A 287 9.71 -9.97 -31.62
C SER A 287 10.48 -10.69 -32.74
N HIS A 288 11.51 -11.44 -32.37
CA HIS A 288 12.34 -12.24 -33.28
C HIS A 288 12.59 -13.61 -32.66
N PRO A 289 12.55 -14.70 -33.47
CA PRO A 289 12.88 -16.02 -32.98
C PRO A 289 14.30 -16.09 -32.41
N ALA A 290 14.48 -16.80 -31.31
CA ALA A 290 15.80 -17.08 -30.75
C ALA A 290 16.59 -18.07 -31.63
N ALA A 291 17.90 -17.94 -31.60
CA ALA A 291 18.81 -18.89 -32.28
C ALA A 291 18.84 -20.24 -31.55
N ALA A 292 18.68 -20.23 -30.24
CA ALA A 292 18.60 -21.42 -29.41
C ALA A 292 17.78 -21.09 -28.15
N VAL A 293 17.15 -22.12 -27.56
CA VAL A 293 16.44 -22.09 -26.28
C VAL A 293 17.02 -23.19 -25.43
N GLU A 294 17.56 -22.81 -24.27
CA GLU A 294 18.07 -23.75 -23.27
C GLU A 294 17.23 -23.60 -22.01
N VAL A 295 16.87 -24.70 -21.36
CA VAL A 295 16.03 -24.74 -20.14
C VAL A 295 16.79 -25.49 -19.06
N SER A 296 16.83 -24.93 -17.87
CA SER A 296 17.28 -25.56 -16.63
C SER A 296 16.07 -25.91 -15.79
N VAL A 297 15.95 -27.17 -15.40
CA VAL A 297 14.93 -27.67 -14.46
C VAL A 297 15.65 -28.26 -13.27
N ASP A 298 15.47 -27.69 -12.10
CA ASP A 298 16.09 -28.14 -10.84
C ASP A 298 17.61 -28.38 -11.00
N GLY A 299 18.28 -27.52 -11.78
CA GLY A 299 19.72 -27.56 -12.08
C GLY A 299 20.13 -28.42 -13.30
N ALA A 300 19.23 -29.20 -13.88
CA ALA A 300 19.51 -29.99 -15.09
C ALA A 300 19.23 -29.15 -16.36
N ILE A 301 20.25 -28.95 -17.20
CA ILE A 301 20.14 -28.12 -18.41
C ILE A 301 19.87 -28.98 -19.63
N ALA A 302 18.93 -28.58 -20.48
CA ALA A 302 18.60 -29.19 -21.76
C ALA A 302 18.36 -28.16 -22.85
N THR A 303 18.73 -28.49 -24.11
CA THR A 303 18.30 -27.69 -25.26
C THR A 303 16.85 -28.02 -25.58
N ALA A 304 15.99 -27.00 -25.64
CA ALA A 304 14.59 -27.15 -25.94
C ALA A 304 14.33 -27.04 -27.47
N GLN A 305 13.32 -27.77 -27.91
CA GLN A 305 12.78 -27.70 -29.27
C GLN A 305 11.33 -27.26 -29.21
N PRO A 306 10.74 -26.73 -30.27
CA PRO A 306 9.31 -26.49 -30.33
C PRO A 306 8.48 -27.71 -29.92
N GLY A 307 7.57 -27.53 -28.97
CA GLY A 307 6.79 -28.60 -28.36
C GLY A 307 7.43 -29.26 -27.13
N SER A 308 8.62 -28.82 -26.68
CA SER A 308 9.21 -29.32 -25.45
C SER A 308 8.43 -28.80 -24.24
N GLU A 309 8.12 -29.69 -23.28
CA GLU A 309 7.44 -29.44 -22.03
C GLU A 309 8.35 -29.73 -20.85
N PHE A 310 8.34 -28.90 -19.84
CA PHE A 310 9.14 -29.00 -18.65
C PHE A 310 8.28 -28.81 -17.42
N SER A 311 8.60 -29.55 -16.33
CA SER A 311 7.95 -29.37 -15.04
C SER A 311 8.98 -29.53 -13.91
N GLY A 312 8.88 -28.70 -12.90
CA GLY A 312 9.82 -28.70 -11.76
C GLY A 312 9.46 -27.61 -10.77
N LYS A 313 10.38 -27.31 -9.88
CA LYS A 313 10.23 -26.18 -8.94
C LYS A 313 11.09 -24.99 -9.35
N GLU A 314 12.30 -25.26 -9.83
CA GLU A 314 13.25 -24.26 -10.26
C GLU A 314 13.41 -24.34 -11.79
N ILE A 315 12.51 -23.68 -12.53
CA ILE A 315 12.59 -23.60 -13.98
C ILE A 315 13.16 -22.24 -14.35
N LYS A 316 14.26 -22.27 -15.12
CA LYS A 316 14.87 -21.10 -15.76
C LYS A 316 15.09 -21.40 -17.24
N LEU A 317 15.04 -20.36 -18.05
CA LEU A 317 15.35 -20.54 -19.45
C LEU A 317 16.24 -19.40 -19.96
N ILE A 318 17.08 -19.68 -20.94
CA ILE A 318 17.86 -18.69 -21.68
C ILE A 318 17.51 -18.78 -23.17
N PHE A 319 16.94 -17.70 -23.67
CA PHE A 319 16.86 -17.44 -25.11
C PHE A 319 18.20 -16.89 -25.62
N THR A 320 18.88 -17.59 -26.53
CA THR A 320 20.01 -17.01 -27.26
C THR A 320 19.46 -16.16 -28.41
N ARG A 321 19.72 -14.85 -28.36
CA ARG A 321 19.25 -13.91 -29.40
C ARG A 321 19.89 -14.18 -30.74
N THR A 322 19.11 -14.18 -31.80
CA THR A 322 19.62 -14.11 -33.16
C THR A 322 20.13 -12.69 -33.40
N PRO A 323 21.40 -12.49 -33.85
CA PRO A 323 21.88 -11.17 -34.18
C PRO A 323 20.99 -10.50 -35.22
N ALA A 324 20.38 -9.39 -34.85
CA ALA A 324 19.51 -8.61 -35.71
C ALA A 324 19.79 -7.11 -35.49
N SER A 325 19.50 -6.29 -36.50
CA SER A 325 19.47 -4.84 -36.31
C SER A 325 18.21 -4.43 -35.50
N GLY A 326 18.39 -3.57 -34.52
CA GLY A 326 17.29 -3.05 -33.71
C GLY A 326 17.12 -3.75 -32.36
N PRO A 327 16.18 -3.22 -31.55
CA PRO A 327 15.92 -3.73 -30.20
C PRO A 327 15.22 -5.10 -30.22
N LEU A 328 15.39 -5.86 -29.14
CA LEU A 328 14.55 -7.01 -28.85
C LEU A 328 13.32 -6.51 -28.11
N LEU A 329 12.13 -6.78 -28.65
CA LEU A 329 10.87 -6.55 -27.94
C LEU A 329 10.39 -7.89 -27.34
N VAL A 330 9.86 -7.79 -26.14
CA VAL A 330 9.24 -8.91 -25.41
C VAL A 330 7.88 -8.46 -24.93
N ARG A 331 6.85 -9.28 -25.11
CA ARG A 331 5.54 -9.02 -24.54
C ARG A 331 5.08 -10.23 -23.74
N VAL A 332 4.49 -9.95 -22.57
CA VAL A 332 4.08 -10.97 -21.60
C VAL A 332 2.65 -10.69 -21.18
N GLY A 333 1.76 -11.64 -21.39
CA GLY A 333 0.42 -11.62 -20.83
C GLY A 333 0.37 -12.54 -19.62
N ILE A 334 -0.29 -12.11 -18.55
CA ILE A 334 -0.52 -12.93 -17.34
C ILE A 334 -2.01 -13.13 -17.08
N SER A 335 -2.34 -14.21 -16.37
CA SER A 335 -3.70 -14.55 -15.94
C SER A 335 -3.64 -15.29 -14.60
N PRO A 336 -4.58 -15.02 -13.68
CA PRO A 336 -4.76 -15.83 -12.48
C PRO A 336 -5.57 -17.12 -12.75
N VAL A 337 -6.08 -17.30 -13.98
CA VAL A 337 -7.09 -18.31 -14.32
C VAL A 337 -6.52 -19.45 -15.16
N SER A 338 -5.86 -19.12 -16.30
CA SER A 338 -5.40 -20.13 -17.25
C SER A 338 -4.39 -19.59 -18.26
N LEU A 339 -3.69 -20.51 -18.97
CA LEU A 339 -2.85 -20.20 -20.12
C LEU A 339 -3.67 -19.53 -21.25
N GLU A 340 -4.90 -20.01 -21.48
CA GLU A 340 -5.80 -19.42 -22.47
C GLU A 340 -6.17 -17.98 -22.11
N GLY A 341 -6.42 -17.71 -20.80
CA GLY A 341 -6.66 -16.37 -20.27
C GLY A 341 -5.46 -15.45 -20.53
N ALA A 342 -4.25 -15.89 -20.22
CA ALA A 342 -3.02 -15.14 -20.48
C ALA A 342 -2.84 -14.82 -21.98
N ALA A 343 -3.11 -15.78 -22.86
CA ALA A 343 -3.04 -15.58 -24.30
C ALA A 343 -4.10 -14.57 -24.80
N LYS A 344 -5.36 -14.66 -24.30
CA LYS A 344 -6.43 -13.70 -24.61
C LYS A 344 -6.09 -12.30 -24.15
N ASN A 345 -5.55 -12.17 -22.93
CA ASN A 345 -5.11 -10.90 -22.38
C ASN A 345 -4.05 -10.26 -23.28
N LEU A 346 -3.03 -11.03 -23.67
CA LEU A 346 -1.96 -10.54 -24.53
C LEU A 346 -2.48 -10.11 -25.90
N GLN A 347 -3.34 -10.91 -26.52
CA GLN A 347 -3.92 -10.61 -27.83
C GLN A 347 -4.84 -9.37 -27.79
N ALA A 348 -5.57 -9.17 -26.69
CA ALA A 348 -6.49 -8.04 -26.53
C ALA A 348 -5.76 -6.73 -26.24
N GLU A 349 -4.75 -6.76 -25.37
CA GLU A 349 -4.14 -5.55 -24.83
C GLU A 349 -2.86 -5.13 -25.60
N ILE A 350 -2.06 -6.08 -26.11
CA ILE A 350 -0.83 -5.79 -26.87
C ILE A 350 -0.81 -6.66 -28.16
N PRO A 351 -1.71 -6.39 -29.13
CA PRO A 351 -1.79 -7.21 -30.36
C PRO A 351 -0.62 -7.00 -31.32
N ALA A 352 0.08 -5.88 -31.26
CA ALA A 352 1.13 -5.49 -32.18
C ALA A 352 2.50 -5.32 -31.50
N TRP A 353 3.57 -5.37 -32.29
CA TRP A 353 4.95 -5.12 -31.88
C TRP A 353 5.32 -3.63 -31.94
N ASP A 354 4.46 -2.76 -31.36
CA ASP A 354 4.65 -1.32 -31.30
C ASP A 354 4.76 -0.88 -29.84
N PHE A 355 6.00 -0.84 -29.34
CA PHE A 355 6.28 -0.46 -27.95
C PHE A 355 5.83 0.96 -27.64
N ASP A 356 6.06 1.88 -28.59
CA ASP A 356 5.75 3.30 -28.35
C ASP A 356 4.24 3.53 -28.34
N GLU A 357 3.45 2.80 -29.14
CA GLU A 357 1.97 2.86 -29.03
C GLU A 357 1.46 2.31 -27.69
N VAL A 358 2.05 1.24 -27.14
CA VAL A 358 1.69 0.76 -25.81
C VAL A 358 2.02 1.80 -24.73
N VAL A 359 3.20 2.45 -24.81
CA VAL A 359 3.55 3.58 -23.94
C VAL A 359 2.52 4.71 -24.02
N HIS A 360 2.09 5.07 -25.26
CA HIS A 360 1.07 6.10 -25.45
C HIS A 360 -0.29 5.69 -24.91
N GLN A 361 -0.70 4.42 -25.10
CA GLN A 361 -1.96 3.87 -24.60
C GLN A 361 -2.01 3.94 -23.05
N THR A 362 -0.97 3.46 -22.39
CA THR A 362 -0.88 3.50 -20.93
C THR A 362 -0.78 4.94 -20.42
N GLY A 363 -0.02 5.79 -21.13
CA GLY A 363 0.04 7.22 -20.85
C GLY A 363 -1.31 7.92 -20.94
N ARG A 364 -2.17 7.57 -21.91
CA ARG A 364 -3.55 8.08 -22.01
C ARG A 364 -4.37 7.63 -20.78
N SER A 365 -4.27 6.35 -20.39
CA SER A 365 -5.01 5.84 -19.22
C SER A 365 -4.60 6.55 -17.93
N TRP A 366 -3.31 6.83 -17.74
CA TRP A 366 -2.82 7.64 -16.63
C TRP A 366 -3.23 9.11 -16.73
N THR A 367 -3.21 9.69 -17.92
CA THR A 367 -3.69 11.06 -18.12
C THR A 367 -5.15 11.20 -17.70
N ASP A 368 -6.00 10.26 -18.11
CA ASP A 368 -7.42 10.24 -17.74
C ASP A 368 -7.61 10.09 -16.21
N ALA A 369 -6.84 9.20 -15.59
CA ALA A 369 -6.92 8.95 -14.15
C ALA A 369 -6.43 10.13 -13.32
N LEU A 370 -5.28 10.71 -13.66
CA LEU A 370 -4.68 11.85 -12.96
C LEU A 370 -5.41 13.18 -13.21
N SER A 371 -6.06 13.34 -14.38
CA SER A 371 -6.80 14.57 -14.72
C SER A 371 -8.15 14.71 -14.00
N THR A 372 -8.53 13.74 -13.16
CA THR A 372 -9.68 13.91 -12.26
C THR A 372 -9.42 14.98 -11.20
N ILE A 373 -8.17 15.37 -11.01
CA ILE A 373 -7.76 16.48 -10.15
C ILE A 373 -6.78 17.38 -10.88
N ASP A 374 -6.99 18.69 -10.78
CA ASP A 374 -6.06 19.72 -11.27
C ASP A 374 -5.72 20.65 -10.12
N ALA A 375 -4.46 20.61 -9.68
CA ALA A 375 -3.97 21.34 -8.52
C ALA A 375 -2.74 22.18 -8.88
N SER A 376 -2.63 23.35 -8.27
CA SER A 376 -1.48 24.25 -8.40
C SER A 376 -0.93 24.64 -7.04
N PHE A 377 0.39 24.81 -6.98
CA PHE A 377 1.15 25.08 -5.78
C PHE A 377 2.15 26.20 -6.04
N SER A 378 2.52 26.93 -4.99
CA SER A 378 3.58 27.94 -5.07
C SER A 378 4.98 27.35 -5.25
N GLN A 379 5.17 26.05 -4.88
CA GLN A 379 6.43 25.31 -4.99
C GLN A 379 6.28 24.08 -5.89
N SER A 380 7.20 23.94 -6.85
CA SER A 380 7.19 22.79 -7.77
C SER A 380 7.48 21.45 -7.11
N SER A 381 8.28 21.44 -6.03
CA SER A 381 8.52 20.22 -5.25
C SER A 381 7.26 19.71 -4.57
N THR A 382 6.43 20.61 -4.02
CA THR A 382 5.13 20.24 -3.43
C THR A 382 4.15 19.76 -4.49
N GLU A 383 4.16 20.34 -5.71
CA GLU A 383 3.38 19.85 -6.83
C GLU A 383 3.77 18.42 -7.22
N GLU A 384 5.09 18.15 -7.33
CA GLU A 384 5.59 16.81 -7.64
C GLU A 384 5.24 15.81 -6.53
N THR A 385 5.43 16.18 -5.26
CA THR A 385 4.99 15.35 -4.12
C THR A 385 3.50 15.04 -4.23
N PHE A 386 2.67 16.02 -4.50
CA PHE A 386 1.22 15.85 -4.61
C PHE A 386 0.83 14.88 -5.73
N TYR A 387 1.31 15.10 -6.96
CA TYR A 387 0.94 14.23 -8.08
C TYR A 387 1.56 12.85 -7.99
N SER A 388 2.74 12.69 -7.37
CA SER A 388 3.30 11.38 -7.06
C SER A 388 2.41 10.60 -6.09
N ASN A 389 1.89 11.27 -5.06
CA ASN A 389 0.95 10.64 -4.13
C ASN A 389 -0.43 10.36 -4.78
N VAL A 390 -0.93 11.22 -5.71
CA VAL A 390 -2.11 10.88 -6.52
C VAL A 390 -1.86 9.63 -7.36
N TYR A 391 -0.68 9.52 -7.99
CA TYR A 391 -0.28 8.34 -8.76
C TYR A 391 -0.28 7.09 -7.89
N HIS A 392 0.36 7.12 -6.73
CA HIS A 392 0.46 5.98 -5.82
C HIS A 392 -0.92 5.51 -5.31
N GLY A 393 -1.83 6.42 -4.97
CA GLY A 393 -3.20 6.10 -4.60
C GLY A 393 -4.08 5.53 -5.74
N LEU A 394 -3.54 5.43 -6.97
CA LEU A 394 -4.24 4.86 -8.13
C LEU A 394 -3.55 3.61 -8.72
N VAL A 395 -2.52 3.09 -8.05
CA VAL A 395 -1.86 1.83 -8.42
C VAL A 395 -2.64 0.63 -7.88
N ALA A 396 -3.11 0.69 -6.65
CA ALA A 396 -3.95 -0.33 -6.00
C ALA A 396 -5.37 0.21 -5.77
N PRO A 397 -6.38 -0.69 -5.57
CA PRO A 397 -6.34 -2.15 -5.73
C PRO A 397 -6.23 -2.59 -7.19
N ALA A 398 -5.69 -3.78 -7.44
CA ALA A 398 -5.48 -4.28 -8.79
C ALA A 398 -6.72 -4.99 -9.36
N ALA A 399 -7.03 -4.76 -10.64
CA ALA A 399 -8.08 -5.49 -11.36
C ALA A 399 -7.67 -6.97 -11.53
N TYR A 400 -8.57 -7.89 -11.21
CA TYR A 400 -8.26 -9.33 -11.07
C TYR A 400 -9.03 -10.24 -12.03
N ASN A 401 -9.66 -9.68 -13.06
CA ASN A 401 -10.30 -10.44 -14.11
C ASN A 401 -9.39 -10.53 -15.35
N ASP A 402 -9.48 -11.65 -16.10
CA ASP A 402 -9.04 -11.70 -17.49
C ASP A 402 -9.92 -10.80 -18.38
N THR A 403 -9.53 -10.58 -19.62
CA THR A 403 -10.26 -9.72 -20.58
C THR A 403 -11.66 -10.25 -20.92
N ASP A 404 -11.90 -11.56 -20.77
CA ASP A 404 -13.23 -12.16 -20.90
C ASP A 404 -14.04 -12.11 -19.58
N GLY A 405 -13.46 -11.55 -18.53
CA GLY A 405 -14.07 -11.37 -17.22
C GLY A 405 -13.86 -12.54 -16.26
N ALA A 406 -13.28 -13.66 -16.67
CA ALA A 406 -12.98 -14.78 -15.80
C ALA A 406 -11.99 -14.39 -14.68
N PHE A 407 -12.11 -15.00 -13.51
CA PHE A 407 -11.26 -14.76 -12.36
C PHE A 407 -11.09 -16.01 -11.49
N ARG A 408 -10.06 -16.04 -10.65
CA ARG A 408 -9.89 -17.05 -9.60
C ARG A 408 -10.50 -16.52 -8.30
N GLY A 409 -11.43 -17.30 -7.72
CA GLY A 409 -12.14 -16.94 -6.48
C GLY A 409 -11.34 -17.23 -5.22
N GLN A 410 -11.86 -16.73 -4.09
CA GLN A 410 -11.33 -16.99 -2.73
C GLN A 410 -11.55 -18.45 -2.29
N ASP A 411 -12.41 -19.18 -2.99
CA ASP A 411 -12.64 -20.63 -2.86
C ASP A 411 -11.60 -21.49 -3.63
N GLY A 412 -10.62 -20.84 -4.25
CA GLY A 412 -9.59 -21.48 -5.06
C GLY A 412 -10.11 -22.02 -6.39
N GLN A 413 -11.34 -21.68 -6.80
CA GLN A 413 -11.92 -22.11 -8.08
C GLN A 413 -11.86 -21.00 -9.13
N ASN A 414 -11.88 -21.39 -10.40
CA ASN A 414 -12.02 -20.46 -11.51
C ASN A 414 -13.50 -20.18 -11.77
N HIS A 415 -13.85 -18.92 -11.87
CA HIS A 415 -15.21 -18.44 -12.08
C HIS A 415 -15.34 -17.66 -13.39
N PRO A 416 -16.53 -17.71 -14.02
CA PRO A 416 -16.84 -16.88 -15.18
C PRO A 416 -16.97 -15.41 -14.78
N ASN A 417 -17.13 -14.55 -15.80
CA ASN A 417 -17.34 -13.12 -15.62
C ASN A 417 -18.48 -12.80 -14.62
N PRO A 418 -18.19 -12.08 -13.53
CA PRO A 418 -19.20 -11.71 -12.53
C PRO A 418 -20.06 -10.51 -12.98
N GLY A 419 -19.80 -9.93 -14.15
CA GLY A 419 -20.46 -8.72 -14.65
C GLY A 419 -19.91 -7.41 -14.10
N PHE A 420 -18.75 -7.46 -13.42
CA PHE A 420 -18.06 -6.30 -12.88
C PHE A 420 -16.55 -6.56 -12.77
N THR A 421 -15.76 -5.53 -12.50
CA THR A 421 -14.33 -5.69 -12.25
C THR A 421 -14.11 -6.19 -10.82
N LYS A 422 -13.63 -7.44 -10.69
CA LYS A 422 -13.15 -7.96 -9.40
C LYS A 422 -11.78 -7.37 -9.10
N TYR A 423 -11.57 -6.98 -7.86
CA TYR A 423 -10.29 -6.44 -7.38
C TYR A 423 -9.57 -7.41 -6.45
N THR A 424 -8.26 -7.21 -6.32
CA THR A 424 -7.37 -7.89 -5.38
C THR A 424 -6.37 -6.88 -4.80
N THR A 425 -5.57 -7.30 -3.83
CA THR A 425 -4.57 -6.46 -3.15
C THR A 425 -5.27 -5.31 -2.43
N LEU A 426 -6.13 -5.69 -1.49
CA LEU A 426 -6.91 -4.77 -0.68
C LEU A 426 -6.41 -4.84 0.78
N SER A 427 -5.58 -3.89 1.18
CA SER A 427 -5.14 -3.73 2.57
C SER A 427 -6.23 -3.05 3.39
N ILE A 428 -7.30 -3.80 3.72
CA ILE A 428 -8.57 -3.23 4.21
C ILE A 428 -8.41 -2.50 5.54
N TRP A 429 -7.53 -2.97 6.44
CA TRP A 429 -7.23 -2.30 7.71
C TRP A 429 -6.70 -0.88 7.53
N ASP A 430 -6.01 -0.64 6.42
CA ASP A 430 -5.36 0.60 6.07
C ASP A 430 -6.25 1.47 5.19
N ILE A 431 -6.63 0.96 4.03
CA ILE A 431 -7.29 1.72 2.96
C ILE A 431 -8.68 2.25 3.31
N TYR A 432 -9.38 1.65 4.27
CA TYR A 432 -10.72 2.13 4.65
C TYR A 432 -10.70 3.56 5.16
N ARG A 433 -9.55 4.03 5.70
CA ARG A 433 -9.39 5.31 6.40
C ARG A 433 -9.37 6.51 5.46
N GLY A 434 -8.48 6.51 4.46
CA GLY A 434 -8.24 7.64 3.55
C GLY A 434 -8.30 7.26 2.09
N GLU A 435 -7.70 6.14 1.68
CA GLU A 435 -7.64 5.72 0.28
C GLU A 435 -9.04 5.43 -0.29
N PHE A 436 -9.88 4.66 0.38
CA PHE A 436 -11.23 4.41 -0.12
C PHE A 436 -12.09 5.67 -0.23
N PRO A 437 -12.14 6.59 0.76
CA PRO A 437 -12.71 7.93 0.57
C PRO A 437 -12.11 8.71 -0.61
N PHE A 438 -10.78 8.65 -0.82
CA PHE A 438 -10.12 9.27 -1.96
C PHE A 438 -10.63 8.68 -3.29
N LEU A 439 -10.76 7.35 -3.40
CA LEU A 439 -11.35 6.70 -4.58
C LEU A 439 -12.82 7.11 -4.81
N THR A 440 -13.61 7.30 -3.74
CA THR A 440 -14.99 7.78 -3.89
C THR A 440 -15.07 9.18 -4.50
N LEU A 441 -14.03 10.01 -4.35
CA LEU A 441 -13.94 11.34 -4.94
C LEU A 441 -13.38 11.32 -6.37
N LEU A 442 -12.27 10.61 -6.59
CA LEU A 442 -11.51 10.69 -7.84
C LEU A 442 -11.82 9.55 -8.82
N GLN A 443 -12.22 8.37 -8.32
CA GLN A 443 -12.48 7.16 -9.10
C GLN A 443 -13.86 6.53 -8.82
N PRO A 444 -14.94 7.32 -8.78
CA PRO A 444 -16.25 6.84 -8.30
C PRO A 444 -16.85 5.71 -9.14
N ARG A 445 -16.40 5.51 -10.39
CA ARG A 445 -16.83 4.40 -11.24
C ARG A 445 -16.43 3.03 -10.71
N ARG A 446 -15.37 2.97 -9.87
CA ARG A 446 -14.81 1.71 -9.33
C ARG A 446 -15.44 1.30 -7.99
N VAL A 447 -16.06 2.22 -7.29
CA VAL A 447 -16.51 2.04 -5.90
C VAL A 447 -17.52 0.90 -5.77
N ASN A 448 -18.52 0.84 -6.65
CA ASN A 448 -19.50 -0.26 -6.63
C ASN A 448 -18.84 -1.61 -6.86
N ASP A 449 -17.88 -1.71 -7.78
CA ASP A 449 -17.18 -2.96 -8.09
C ASP A 449 -16.26 -3.40 -6.94
N ILE A 450 -15.64 -2.45 -6.21
CA ILE A 450 -14.90 -2.76 -4.97
C ILE A 450 -15.85 -3.34 -3.92
N VAL A 451 -17.02 -2.74 -3.70
CA VAL A 451 -18.02 -3.28 -2.75
C VAL A 451 -18.52 -4.64 -3.19
N ARG A 452 -18.83 -4.85 -4.48
CA ARG A 452 -19.21 -6.14 -5.04
C ARG A 452 -18.12 -7.19 -4.83
N THR A 453 -16.85 -6.79 -4.95
CA THR A 453 -15.70 -7.67 -4.65
C THR A 453 -15.72 -8.15 -3.20
N LEU A 454 -15.90 -7.23 -2.23
CA LEU A 454 -15.95 -7.58 -0.81
C LEU A 454 -17.11 -8.57 -0.49
N VAL A 455 -18.27 -8.34 -1.10
CA VAL A 455 -19.45 -9.23 -0.92
C VAL A 455 -19.23 -10.58 -1.60
N LEU A 456 -18.64 -10.61 -2.79
CA LEU A 456 -18.31 -11.85 -3.50
C LEU A 456 -17.28 -12.68 -2.74
N ASP A 457 -16.23 -12.03 -2.20
CA ASP A 457 -15.20 -12.69 -1.39
C ASP A 457 -15.82 -13.31 -0.13
N TYR A 458 -16.74 -12.62 0.56
CA TYR A 458 -17.51 -13.19 1.67
C TYR A 458 -18.29 -14.46 1.25
N GLN A 459 -18.90 -14.45 0.08
CA GLN A 459 -19.69 -15.57 -0.43
C GLN A 459 -18.83 -16.79 -0.79
N GLN A 460 -17.58 -16.56 -1.21
CA GLN A 460 -16.64 -17.60 -1.65
C GLN A 460 -15.78 -18.15 -0.52
N LEU A 461 -15.55 -17.37 0.53
CA LEU A 461 -14.78 -17.82 1.68
C LEU A 461 -15.58 -18.83 2.52
N ASP A 462 -14.97 -20.00 2.79
CA ASP A 462 -15.55 -21.04 3.66
C ASP A 462 -15.90 -20.52 5.06
N GLN A 463 -15.24 -19.45 5.47
CA GLN A 463 -15.44 -18.81 6.76
C GLN A 463 -16.72 -17.99 6.84
N HIS A 464 -17.34 -17.66 5.69
CA HIS A 464 -18.49 -16.75 5.60
C HIS A 464 -18.26 -15.46 6.42
N ALA A 465 -17.10 -14.84 6.24
CA ALA A 465 -16.72 -13.58 6.85
C ALA A 465 -16.20 -12.61 5.77
N LEU A 466 -16.41 -11.32 5.96
CA LEU A 466 -15.84 -10.29 5.09
C LEU A 466 -14.32 -10.40 5.08
N PRO A 467 -13.68 -10.16 3.94
CA PRO A 467 -12.22 -10.23 3.81
C PRO A 467 -11.54 -9.16 4.66
N MET A 468 -10.28 -9.42 5.03
CA MET A 468 -9.39 -8.52 5.77
C MET A 468 -8.21 -8.05 4.92
N TRP A 469 -7.62 -8.96 4.15
CA TRP A 469 -6.50 -8.67 3.26
C TRP A 469 -6.46 -9.64 2.07
N PRO A 470 -7.40 -9.52 1.10
CA PRO A 470 -7.43 -10.40 -0.06
C PRO A 470 -6.27 -10.12 -1.00
N LEU A 471 -5.48 -11.16 -1.31
CA LEU A 471 -4.30 -11.14 -2.16
C LEU A 471 -4.36 -12.29 -3.18
N TRP A 472 -4.55 -11.97 -4.46
CA TRP A 472 -4.49 -12.92 -5.58
C TRP A 472 -5.32 -14.19 -5.36
N GLY A 473 -6.60 -14.02 -5.05
CA GLY A 473 -7.54 -15.13 -4.82
C GLY A 473 -7.32 -15.88 -3.50
N ASN A 474 -6.57 -15.29 -2.58
CA ASN A 474 -6.35 -15.81 -1.24
C ASN A 474 -6.71 -14.74 -0.20
N GLU A 475 -7.41 -15.13 0.85
CA GLU A 475 -7.56 -14.29 2.02
C GLU A 475 -6.42 -14.54 3.00
N THR A 476 -5.61 -13.54 3.27
CA THR A 476 -4.44 -13.69 4.15
C THR A 476 -4.77 -13.55 5.62
N TRP A 477 -5.94 -13.00 5.96
CA TRP A 477 -6.37 -12.69 7.32
C TRP A 477 -5.35 -11.83 8.09
N SER A 478 -4.62 -10.99 7.36
CA SER A 478 -3.66 -10.06 7.97
C SER A 478 -4.38 -8.92 8.67
N MET A 479 -3.74 -8.40 9.72
CA MET A 479 -4.25 -7.33 10.57
C MET A 479 -5.44 -7.75 11.47
N ILE A 480 -6.27 -6.79 11.91
CA ILE A 480 -7.35 -6.98 12.88
C ILE A 480 -8.65 -6.29 12.41
N GLY A 481 -9.75 -6.48 13.13
CA GLY A 481 -11.04 -5.88 12.79
C GLY A 481 -11.78 -6.60 11.65
N PHE A 482 -12.85 -5.94 11.15
CA PHE A 482 -13.59 -6.31 9.94
C PHE A 482 -14.03 -5.04 9.19
N HIS A 483 -13.07 -4.17 8.92
CA HIS A 483 -13.28 -2.80 8.40
C HIS A 483 -13.93 -2.73 7.01
N ALA A 484 -14.01 -3.84 6.28
CA ALA A 484 -14.85 -3.94 5.09
C ALA A 484 -16.31 -3.50 5.36
N ALA A 485 -16.81 -3.69 6.60
CA ALA A 485 -18.11 -3.16 7.01
C ALA A 485 -18.19 -1.63 6.93
N GLY A 486 -17.12 -0.94 7.39
CA GLY A 486 -16.99 0.52 7.29
C GLY A 486 -16.87 1.01 5.85
N MET A 487 -16.19 0.25 4.96
CA MET A 487 -16.10 0.56 3.53
C MET A 487 -17.47 0.46 2.85
N ILE A 488 -18.21 -0.63 3.08
CA ILE A 488 -19.56 -0.85 2.52
C ILE A 488 -20.51 0.25 3.00
N LEU A 489 -20.53 0.55 4.31
CA LEU A 489 -21.32 1.65 4.86
C LEU A 489 -20.92 2.98 4.22
N GLY A 490 -19.62 3.25 4.12
CA GLY A 490 -19.08 4.49 3.55
C GLY A 490 -19.48 4.68 2.09
N ALA A 491 -19.46 3.62 1.29
CA ALA A 491 -19.98 3.65 -0.09
C ALA A 491 -21.49 3.95 -0.10
N TYR A 492 -22.25 3.25 0.74
CA TYR A 492 -23.70 3.44 0.82
C TYR A 492 -24.08 4.87 1.22
N VAL A 493 -23.46 5.44 2.23
CA VAL A 493 -23.71 6.83 2.71
C VAL A 493 -23.37 7.86 1.62
N ARG A 494 -22.35 7.60 0.81
CA ARG A 494 -21.92 8.48 -0.30
C ARG A 494 -22.79 8.36 -1.55
N GLY A 495 -23.81 7.50 -1.54
CA GLY A 495 -24.78 7.39 -2.64
C GLY A 495 -24.48 6.28 -3.64
N PHE A 496 -23.46 5.47 -3.44
CA PHE A 496 -23.21 4.29 -4.27
C PHE A 496 -24.22 3.20 -3.95
N ARG A 497 -24.91 2.66 -4.97
CA ARG A 497 -26.08 1.78 -4.79
C ARG A 497 -26.10 0.59 -5.74
N ASP A 498 -25.15 0.51 -6.67
CA ASP A 498 -25.14 -0.56 -7.69
C ASP A 498 -24.45 -1.82 -7.14
N PHE A 499 -24.99 -2.35 -6.03
CA PHE A 499 -24.64 -3.63 -5.41
C PHE A 499 -25.82 -4.15 -4.60
N ASP A 500 -25.85 -5.47 -4.33
CA ASP A 500 -26.89 -6.10 -3.52
C ASP A 500 -26.72 -5.71 -2.05
N ILE A 501 -27.58 -4.81 -1.59
CA ILE A 501 -27.50 -4.24 -0.24
C ILE A 501 -27.88 -5.25 0.84
N GLU A 502 -28.82 -6.17 0.57
CA GLU A 502 -29.20 -7.19 1.54
C GLU A 502 -28.10 -8.25 1.70
N ALA A 503 -27.46 -8.65 0.58
CA ALA A 503 -26.28 -9.52 0.62
C ALA A 503 -25.10 -8.84 1.34
N ALA A 504 -24.86 -7.56 1.08
CA ALA A 504 -23.82 -6.77 1.77
C ALA A 504 -24.11 -6.66 3.28
N TYR A 505 -25.36 -6.41 3.66
CA TYR A 505 -25.75 -6.38 5.06
C TYR A 505 -25.62 -7.76 5.74
N ALA A 506 -26.02 -8.84 5.05
CA ALA A 506 -25.84 -10.19 5.55
C ALA A 506 -24.35 -10.50 5.82
N ALA A 507 -23.46 -10.11 4.90
CA ALA A 507 -22.02 -10.25 5.06
C ALA A 507 -21.48 -9.49 6.29
N ILE A 508 -21.89 -8.25 6.49
CA ILE A 508 -21.56 -7.44 7.69
C ILE A 508 -22.06 -8.13 8.97
N ARG A 509 -23.33 -8.54 8.96
CA ARG A 509 -23.99 -9.14 10.13
C ARG A 509 -23.36 -10.47 10.55
N ASP A 510 -23.16 -11.36 9.59
CA ASP A 510 -22.55 -12.67 9.84
C ASP A 510 -21.11 -12.51 10.35
N THR A 511 -20.33 -11.63 9.73
CA THR A 511 -18.97 -11.33 10.20
C THR A 511 -18.99 -10.76 11.62
N ALA A 512 -19.88 -9.85 11.95
CA ALA A 512 -20.03 -9.26 13.29
C ALA A 512 -20.45 -10.30 14.36
N LEU A 513 -21.34 -11.24 14.00
CA LEU A 513 -21.90 -12.18 14.97
C LEU A 513 -21.07 -13.47 15.12
N VAL A 514 -20.46 -13.94 14.03
CA VAL A 514 -19.72 -15.20 14.01
C VAL A 514 -18.22 -14.97 13.95
N GLY A 515 -17.76 -14.15 13.00
CA GLY A 515 -16.35 -13.91 12.69
C GLY A 515 -15.68 -15.11 12.02
N ALA A 516 -14.49 -14.88 11.49
CA ALA A 516 -13.69 -15.92 10.88
C ALA A 516 -12.98 -16.78 11.94
N GLU A 517 -12.79 -18.06 11.64
CA GLU A 517 -12.03 -18.99 12.52
C GLU A 517 -10.53 -18.77 12.39
N ALA A 518 -10.11 -18.30 11.20
CA ALA A 518 -8.72 -18.03 10.89
C ALA A 518 -8.09 -17.02 11.86
N ARG A 519 -6.84 -17.25 12.21
CA ARG A 519 -6.08 -16.45 13.21
C ARG A 519 -6.83 -16.19 14.52
N GLY A 520 -7.88 -16.96 14.81
CA GLY A 520 -8.65 -16.84 16.06
C GLY A 520 -9.60 -15.65 16.10
N ASN A 521 -9.98 -15.05 14.97
CA ASN A 521 -10.92 -13.92 14.90
C ASN A 521 -12.28 -14.25 15.53
N ARG A 522 -12.81 -15.46 15.33
CA ARG A 522 -14.04 -15.94 15.98
C ARG A 522 -13.94 -15.90 17.51
N ALA A 523 -12.80 -16.37 18.04
CA ALA A 523 -12.54 -16.31 19.48
C ALA A 523 -12.39 -14.87 19.96
N LEU A 524 -11.76 -13.99 19.18
CA LEU A 524 -11.58 -12.57 19.46
C LEU A 524 -12.93 -11.87 19.59
N GLN A 525 -13.83 -12.03 18.61
CA GLN A 525 -15.17 -11.45 18.65
C GLN A 525 -16.05 -12.03 19.77
N ALA A 526 -15.90 -13.34 20.04
CA ALA A 526 -16.59 -13.97 21.18
C ALA A 526 -16.12 -13.38 22.51
N MET A 527 -14.80 -13.21 22.72
CA MET A 527 -14.25 -12.54 23.89
C MET A 527 -14.73 -11.11 24.02
N PHE A 528 -14.70 -10.33 22.92
CA PHE A 528 -15.20 -8.96 22.88
C PHE A 528 -16.67 -8.86 23.33
N ARG A 529 -17.54 -9.75 22.84
CA ARG A 529 -18.94 -9.78 23.28
C ARG A 529 -19.11 -10.26 24.72
N GLN A 530 -18.30 -11.22 25.16
CA GLN A 530 -18.41 -11.81 26.51
C GLN A 530 -17.93 -10.84 27.59
N TYR A 531 -16.77 -10.21 27.40
CA TYR A 531 -16.14 -9.38 28.43
C TYR A 531 -16.41 -7.88 28.23
N GLY A 532 -16.93 -7.48 27.05
CA GLY A 532 -17.03 -6.08 26.65
C GLY A 532 -15.70 -5.47 26.22
N TYR A 533 -14.65 -6.27 26.06
CA TYR A 533 -13.33 -5.94 25.54
C TYR A 533 -12.59 -7.22 25.22
N VAL A 534 -11.43 -7.13 24.57
CA VAL A 534 -10.54 -8.27 24.32
C VAL A 534 -9.51 -8.32 25.46
N PRO A 535 -9.53 -9.33 26.33
CA PRO A 535 -8.61 -9.42 27.47
C PRO A 535 -7.17 -9.66 27.02
N SER A 536 -6.25 -8.81 27.50
CA SER A 536 -4.82 -8.86 27.15
C SER A 536 -4.08 -10.09 27.69
N ASP A 537 -4.63 -10.76 28.72
CA ASP A 537 -4.08 -12.02 29.21
C ASP A 537 -4.54 -13.25 28.41
N LEU A 538 -5.51 -13.09 27.51
CA LEU A 538 -6.00 -14.15 26.63
C LEU A 538 -5.56 -13.95 25.17
N ARG A 539 -5.31 -12.72 24.75
CA ARG A 539 -4.99 -12.40 23.37
C ARG A 539 -4.05 -11.20 23.26
N GLU A 540 -3.01 -11.31 22.44
CA GLU A 540 -2.16 -10.19 22.01
C GLU A 540 -3.00 -9.17 21.19
N GLY A 541 -2.65 -7.88 21.25
CA GLY A 541 -3.36 -6.82 20.57
C GLY A 541 -4.74 -6.52 21.18
N GLY A 542 -4.95 -6.82 22.46
CA GLY A 542 -6.27 -6.73 23.11
C GLY A 542 -6.88 -5.33 23.10
N VAL A 543 -6.06 -4.29 23.28
CA VAL A 543 -6.51 -2.89 23.21
C VAL A 543 -6.89 -2.51 21.79
N SER A 544 -5.96 -2.65 20.84
CA SER A 544 -6.23 -2.31 19.44
C SER A 544 -7.41 -3.09 18.88
N SER A 545 -7.50 -4.39 19.16
CA SER A 545 -8.65 -5.21 18.74
C SER A 545 -9.98 -4.73 19.36
N THR A 546 -9.95 -4.21 20.60
CA THR A 546 -11.16 -3.66 21.23
C THR A 546 -11.60 -2.37 20.56
N LEU A 547 -10.65 -1.50 20.20
CA LEU A 547 -10.92 -0.23 19.53
C LEU A 547 -11.48 -0.47 18.13
N ASP A 548 -10.82 -1.30 17.34
CA ASP A 548 -11.19 -1.62 15.95
C ASP A 548 -12.56 -2.32 15.88
N LEU A 549 -12.78 -3.34 16.72
CA LEU A 549 -14.08 -3.99 16.81
C LEU A 549 -15.18 -3.01 17.24
N SER A 550 -14.88 -2.04 18.12
CA SER A 550 -15.87 -1.01 18.49
C SER A 550 -16.28 -0.16 17.30
N TYR A 551 -15.33 0.23 16.44
CA TYR A 551 -15.61 0.93 15.20
C TYR A 551 -16.43 0.08 14.22
N ASP A 552 -16.06 -1.19 14.04
CA ASP A 552 -16.73 -2.10 13.13
C ASP A 552 -18.17 -2.42 13.55
N TYR A 553 -18.39 -2.66 14.85
CA TYR A 553 -19.74 -2.84 15.39
C TYR A 553 -20.58 -1.56 15.30
N TRP A 554 -19.97 -0.39 15.47
CA TRP A 554 -20.65 0.87 15.21
C TRP A 554 -21.06 0.98 13.73
N SER A 555 -20.16 0.61 12.80
CA SER A 555 -20.47 0.61 11.37
C SER A 555 -21.59 -0.36 11.00
N ALA A 556 -21.60 -1.56 11.61
CA ALA A 556 -22.69 -2.52 11.46
C ALA A 556 -24.02 -1.98 12.02
N GLY A 557 -23.98 -1.27 13.16
CA GLY A 557 -25.12 -0.61 13.78
C GLY A 557 -25.72 0.50 12.91
N ALA A 558 -24.85 1.33 12.31
CA ALA A 558 -25.26 2.40 11.40
C ALA A 558 -25.89 1.85 10.11
N MET A 559 -25.31 0.77 9.56
CA MET A 559 -25.88 0.11 8.39
C MET A 559 -27.24 -0.51 8.71
N ALA A 560 -27.38 -1.17 9.85
CA ALA A 560 -28.66 -1.73 10.33
C ALA A 560 -29.72 -0.64 10.51
N GLU A 561 -29.35 0.52 11.05
CA GLU A 561 -30.23 1.68 11.22
C GLU A 561 -30.78 2.17 9.87
N LEU A 562 -29.88 2.39 8.88
CA LEU A 562 -30.24 2.82 7.53
C LEU A 562 -31.19 1.85 6.83
N LEU A 563 -31.10 0.57 7.15
CA LEU A 563 -31.96 -0.50 6.60
C LEU A 563 -33.19 -0.80 7.47
N GLY A 564 -33.40 -0.03 8.54
CA GLY A 564 -34.56 -0.21 9.44
C GLY A 564 -34.52 -1.47 10.31
N LYS A 565 -33.35 -2.10 10.47
CA LYS A 565 -33.11 -3.32 11.27
C LYS A 565 -32.88 -2.95 12.75
N LYS A 566 -33.92 -2.51 13.44
CA LYS A 566 -33.84 -1.84 14.75
C LYS A 566 -33.13 -2.65 15.84
N ASP A 567 -33.41 -3.96 15.94
CA ASP A 567 -32.83 -4.80 16.99
C ASP A 567 -31.32 -4.98 16.79
N ASP A 568 -30.89 -5.25 15.55
CA ASP A 568 -29.47 -5.36 15.20
C ASP A 568 -28.77 -3.99 15.41
N SER A 569 -29.40 -2.89 15.00
CA SER A 569 -28.85 -1.54 15.20
C SER A 569 -28.60 -1.25 16.68
N ALA A 570 -29.58 -1.49 17.55
CA ALA A 570 -29.45 -1.26 18.98
C ALA A 570 -28.35 -2.13 19.62
N MET A 571 -28.26 -3.41 19.20
CA MET A 571 -27.25 -4.34 19.68
C MET A 571 -25.85 -3.89 19.25
N PHE A 572 -25.67 -3.60 17.96
CA PHE A 572 -24.35 -3.27 17.41
C PHE A 572 -23.84 -1.91 17.91
N TYR A 573 -24.68 -0.88 18.02
CA TYR A 573 -24.31 0.40 18.64
C TYR A 573 -23.89 0.24 20.10
N LYS A 574 -24.54 -0.63 20.86
CA LYS A 574 -24.13 -0.94 22.24
C LYS A 574 -22.74 -1.55 22.28
N LEU A 575 -22.43 -2.48 21.35
CA LEU A 575 -21.09 -3.08 21.23
C LEU A 575 -20.06 -2.03 20.78
N GLY A 576 -20.43 -1.11 19.90
CA GLY A 576 -19.59 0.02 19.48
C GLY A 576 -19.12 0.94 20.59
N GLN A 577 -19.77 0.89 21.78
CA GLN A 577 -19.36 1.67 22.96
C GLN A 577 -18.31 0.96 23.83
N ASN A 578 -17.91 -0.25 23.48
CA ASN A 578 -17.04 -1.09 24.32
C ASN A 578 -15.59 -0.56 24.41
N TYR A 579 -15.15 0.34 23.52
CA TYR A 579 -13.87 1.03 23.65
C TYR A 579 -13.69 1.69 25.03
N LYS A 580 -14.77 2.10 25.68
CA LYS A 580 -14.77 2.72 27.03
C LYS A 580 -14.22 1.77 28.10
N ASN A 581 -14.32 0.46 27.90
CA ASN A 581 -13.90 -0.56 28.86
C ASN A 581 -12.38 -0.74 28.96
N VAL A 582 -11.63 -0.23 27.99
CA VAL A 582 -10.16 -0.25 27.98
C VAL A 582 -9.55 1.13 28.30
N PHE A 583 -10.38 2.16 28.52
CA PHE A 583 -9.90 3.44 29.01
C PHE A 583 -9.66 3.39 30.52
N ASN A 584 -8.41 3.63 30.94
CA ASN A 584 -8.06 3.70 32.35
C ASN A 584 -8.03 5.17 32.80
N PRO A 585 -9.01 5.63 33.60
CA PRO A 585 -9.07 7.02 34.02
C PRO A 585 -7.91 7.43 34.95
N ALA A 586 -7.23 6.48 35.60
CA ALA A 586 -6.11 6.78 36.48
C ALA A 586 -4.84 7.14 35.69
N THR A 587 -4.67 6.61 34.47
CA THR A 587 -3.52 6.90 33.59
C THR A 587 -3.87 7.85 32.46
N GLY A 588 -5.16 7.95 32.11
CA GLY A 588 -5.63 8.72 30.94
C GLY A 588 -5.20 8.10 29.60
N PHE A 589 -5.13 6.75 29.55
CA PHE A 589 -4.78 6.01 28.33
C PHE A 589 -5.71 4.82 28.10
N MET A 590 -5.85 4.40 26.86
CA MET A 590 -6.35 3.07 26.54
C MET A 590 -5.28 2.05 26.95
N GLN A 591 -5.59 1.20 27.93
CA GLN A 591 -4.62 0.34 28.60
C GLN A 591 -5.09 -1.11 28.61
N GLY A 592 -4.17 -2.04 28.50
CA GLY A 592 -4.43 -3.47 28.55
C GLY A 592 -5.16 -3.89 29.82
N ARG A 593 -6.18 -4.73 29.66
CA ARG A 593 -7.02 -5.21 30.75
C ARG A 593 -7.18 -6.72 30.68
N SER A 594 -6.91 -7.41 31.78
CA SER A 594 -7.04 -8.86 31.85
C SER A 594 -8.50 -9.30 32.05
N LYS A 595 -8.81 -10.59 31.79
CA LYS A 595 -10.18 -11.17 31.92
C LYS A 595 -10.84 -10.96 33.27
N ASN A 596 -10.05 -10.75 34.33
CA ASN A 596 -10.56 -10.48 35.67
C ASN A 596 -10.72 -8.98 35.97
N GLY A 597 -10.57 -8.14 34.96
CA GLY A 597 -10.75 -6.68 35.03
C GLY A 597 -9.56 -5.89 35.55
N LYS A 598 -8.42 -6.51 35.82
CA LYS A 598 -7.20 -5.82 36.29
C LYS A 598 -6.51 -5.17 35.11
N TRP A 599 -6.03 -3.95 35.33
CA TRP A 599 -5.20 -3.23 34.38
C TRP A 599 -3.81 -3.85 34.29
N ARG A 600 -3.14 -3.68 33.13
CA ARG A 600 -1.72 -4.07 32.96
C ARG A 600 -0.86 -3.27 33.93
N ASP A 601 0.00 -3.98 34.65
CA ASP A 601 0.99 -3.39 35.54
C ASP A 601 2.27 -4.27 35.50
N PRO A 602 3.46 -3.69 35.26
CA PRO A 602 3.73 -2.28 35.02
C PRO A 602 3.16 -1.77 33.68
N PHE A 603 2.90 -0.45 33.59
CA PHE A 603 2.40 0.20 32.39
C PHE A 603 3.29 1.39 32.01
N ARG A 604 3.64 1.47 30.74
CA ARG A 604 4.37 2.57 30.11
C ARG A 604 3.66 2.97 28.82
N PRO A 605 3.25 4.25 28.68
CA PRO A 605 2.49 4.68 27.51
C PRO A 605 3.33 4.79 26.23
N ASP A 606 4.66 4.86 26.35
CA ASP A 606 5.66 4.97 25.28
C ASP A 606 6.29 3.61 24.92
N GLN A 607 5.64 2.50 25.29
CA GLN A 607 6.12 1.15 24.97
C GLN A 607 5.09 0.39 24.15
N GLU A 608 5.53 -0.18 23.01
CA GLU A 608 4.74 -1.11 22.24
C GLU A 608 4.68 -2.47 22.96
N PHE A 609 3.64 -2.65 23.80
CA PHE A 609 3.35 -3.91 24.43
C PHE A 609 2.55 -4.84 23.53
N ASP A 610 2.45 -6.11 23.93
CA ASP A 610 1.56 -7.10 23.30
C ASP A 610 0.06 -6.71 23.34
N ASP A 611 -0.29 -5.59 23.99
CA ASP A 611 -1.67 -5.07 24.06
C ASP A 611 -2.07 -4.28 22.81
N TYR A 612 -1.10 -3.81 22.03
CA TYR A 612 -1.30 -2.94 20.88
C TYR A 612 -0.86 -3.64 19.59
N VAL A 613 -1.43 -3.22 18.48
CA VAL A 613 -1.04 -3.62 17.12
C VAL A 613 -0.48 -2.39 16.43
N GLU A 614 0.81 -2.44 16.11
CA GLU A 614 1.54 -1.40 15.40
C GLU A 614 1.36 0.01 15.99
N SER A 615 1.30 0.08 17.31
CA SER A 615 1.10 1.32 18.06
C SER A 615 1.51 1.14 19.50
N ASP A 616 1.56 2.24 20.23
CA ASP A 616 1.64 2.26 21.70
C ASP A 616 0.34 2.87 22.30
N ALA A 617 0.37 3.15 23.60
CA ALA A 617 -0.81 3.70 24.25
C ALA A 617 -1.10 5.15 23.84
N TRP A 618 -0.12 5.91 23.38
CA TRP A 618 -0.33 7.27 22.88
C TRP A 618 -1.19 7.27 21.63
N GLN A 619 -0.79 6.51 20.59
CA GLN A 619 -1.54 6.43 19.33
C GLN A 619 -2.89 5.76 19.54
N ALA A 620 -2.91 4.59 20.20
CA ALA A 620 -4.13 3.82 20.40
C ALA A 620 -5.20 4.60 21.20
N SER A 621 -4.81 5.51 22.09
CA SER A 621 -5.77 6.24 22.95
C SER A 621 -6.69 7.20 22.20
N PHE A 622 -6.37 7.50 20.95
CA PHE A 622 -7.20 8.36 20.09
C PHE A 622 -7.89 7.61 18.95
N SER A 623 -7.70 6.29 18.83
CA SER A 623 -8.28 5.46 17.77
C SER A 623 -9.76 5.14 18.00
N VAL A 624 -10.59 6.19 18.18
CA VAL A 624 -12.04 6.11 18.35
C VAL A 624 -12.74 7.07 17.36
N PRO A 625 -12.58 6.87 16.04
CA PRO A 625 -13.11 7.82 15.06
C PRO A 625 -14.64 7.86 14.98
N HIS A 626 -15.32 6.81 15.45
CA HIS A 626 -16.77 6.68 15.40
C HIS A 626 -17.51 7.38 16.54
N ASP A 627 -16.83 7.72 17.64
CA ASP A 627 -17.44 8.38 18.81
C ASP A 627 -16.45 9.36 19.46
N VAL A 628 -15.97 10.33 18.67
CA VAL A 628 -15.00 11.33 19.17
C VAL A 628 -15.57 12.14 20.34
N GLN A 629 -16.88 12.44 20.34
CA GLN A 629 -17.52 13.16 21.44
C GLN A 629 -17.57 12.31 22.72
N GLY A 630 -17.78 10.99 22.59
CA GLY A 630 -17.67 10.05 23.71
C GLY A 630 -16.25 9.99 24.26
N LEU A 631 -15.25 10.00 23.38
CA LEU A 631 -13.83 10.05 23.75
C LEU A 631 -13.50 11.36 24.49
N ILE A 632 -13.93 12.53 23.99
CA ILE A 632 -13.78 13.83 24.66
C ILE A 632 -14.36 13.78 26.07
N SER A 633 -15.53 13.13 26.22
CA SER A 633 -16.18 12.99 27.53
C SER A 633 -15.36 12.12 28.49
N LEU A 634 -14.67 11.07 28.02
CA LEU A 634 -13.79 10.25 28.86
C LEU A 634 -12.60 11.04 29.42
N TYR A 635 -12.09 12.00 28.67
CA TYR A 635 -11.01 12.90 29.12
C TYR A 635 -11.50 14.04 30.02
N GLY A 636 -12.81 14.20 30.19
CA GLY A 636 -13.38 15.22 31.08
C GLY A 636 -13.77 16.51 30.34
N GLY A 637 -13.89 16.50 29.05
CA GLY A 637 -14.35 17.60 28.20
C GLY A 637 -13.29 18.20 27.29
N ASP A 638 -13.70 19.21 26.52
CA ASP A 638 -12.93 19.80 25.41
C ASP A 638 -11.50 20.21 25.80
N ALA A 639 -11.34 20.96 26.87
CA ALA A 639 -10.03 21.50 27.28
C ALA A 639 -9.05 20.37 27.66
N ALA A 640 -9.47 19.41 28.49
CA ALA A 640 -8.64 18.30 28.91
C ALA A 640 -8.29 17.37 27.73
N PHE A 641 -9.22 17.18 26.81
CA PHE A 641 -8.97 16.42 25.59
C PHE A 641 -7.95 17.13 24.69
N VAL A 642 -8.10 18.44 24.47
CA VAL A 642 -7.15 19.24 23.66
C VAL A 642 -5.76 19.19 24.28
N ASP A 643 -5.62 19.33 25.59
CA ASP A 643 -4.34 19.27 26.30
C ASP A 643 -3.69 17.87 26.17
N LYS A 644 -4.48 16.80 26.27
CA LYS A 644 -3.98 15.43 26.10
C LYS A 644 -3.54 15.14 24.68
N LEU A 645 -4.33 15.57 23.70
CA LEU A 645 -4.00 15.41 22.27
C LEU A 645 -2.79 16.27 21.87
N GLU A 646 -2.64 17.48 22.41
CA GLU A 646 -1.41 18.28 22.23
C GLU A 646 -0.20 17.56 22.83
N GLY A 647 -0.40 16.88 23.96
CA GLY A 647 0.62 16.04 24.59
C GLY A 647 1.13 14.94 23.67
N LEU A 648 0.28 14.35 22.82
CA LEU A 648 0.70 13.37 21.81
C LEU A 648 1.74 13.98 20.86
N PHE A 649 1.47 15.16 20.30
CA PHE A 649 2.35 15.82 19.31
C PHE A 649 3.61 16.46 19.92
N THR A 650 3.65 16.66 21.22
CA THR A 650 4.75 17.37 21.92
C THR A 650 5.57 16.47 22.85
N ALA A 651 5.14 15.23 23.06
CA ALA A 651 5.90 14.24 23.82
C ALA A 651 7.19 13.84 23.07
N PRO A 652 8.23 13.33 23.77
CA PRO A 652 9.43 12.85 23.09
C PRO A 652 9.13 11.73 22.09
N SER A 653 9.68 11.81 20.88
CA SER A 653 9.50 10.85 19.77
C SER A 653 10.27 9.55 20.01
N ARG A 654 10.02 8.89 21.13
CA ARG A 654 10.68 7.64 21.48
C ARG A 654 9.63 6.59 21.83
N VAL A 655 9.60 5.51 21.07
CA VAL A 655 8.81 4.32 21.36
C VAL A 655 9.77 3.19 21.75
N ILE A 656 9.48 2.54 22.88
CA ILE A 656 10.28 1.41 23.39
C ILE A 656 9.77 0.15 22.75
N ASP A 657 10.70 -0.71 22.29
CA ASP A 657 10.42 -1.95 21.57
C ASP A 657 9.54 -1.74 20.32
N ALA A 658 9.72 -0.57 19.65
CA ALA A 658 8.98 -0.21 18.45
C ALA A 658 9.24 -1.20 17.30
N ARG A 659 8.18 -1.57 16.61
CA ARG A 659 8.26 -2.29 15.33
C ARG A 659 8.76 -1.37 14.21
N PRO A 660 9.24 -1.95 13.09
CA PRO A 660 9.70 -1.18 11.94
C PRO A 660 8.65 -0.23 11.37
N ASP A 661 7.36 -0.54 11.54
CA ASP A 661 6.23 0.22 11.00
C ASP A 661 5.98 1.53 11.75
N VAL A 662 6.40 1.65 13.01
CA VAL A 662 6.22 2.86 13.83
C VAL A 662 7.23 3.93 13.40
N THR A 663 6.84 4.77 12.45
CA THR A 663 7.69 5.76 11.78
C THR A 663 6.99 7.10 11.59
N GLY A 664 7.69 8.08 11.01
CA GLY A 664 7.10 9.39 10.72
C GLY A 664 6.67 10.13 11.98
N MET A 665 7.51 10.12 13.02
CA MET A 665 7.17 10.62 14.35
C MET A 665 7.11 12.15 14.43
N VAL A 666 5.96 12.66 14.88
CA VAL A 666 5.78 14.04 15.34
C VAL A 666 5.34 13.98 16.80
N GLY A 667 6.28 14.12 17.71
CA GLY A 667 6.06 13.72 19.10
C GLY A 667 5.83 12.21 19.20
N GLN A 668 4.71 11.77 19.73
CA GLN A 668 4.28 10.38 19.78
C GLN A 668 3.25 10.04 18.68
N ASP A 669 2.91 10.99 17.81
CA ASP A 669 2.16 10.72 16.58
C ASP A 669 3.06 10.03 15.56
N ALA A 670 2.72 8.82 15.17
CA ALA A 670 3.48 8.01 14.22
C ALA A 670 2.77 8.02 12.85
N GLN A 671 2.91 9.11 12.10
CA GLN A 671 2.22 9.29 10.82
C GLN A 671 2.49 8.17 9.81
N GLY A 672 3.65 7.52 9.90
CA GLY A 672 4.01 6.41 9.03
C GLY A 672 3.23 5.11 9.31
N ASN A 673 2.25 5.15 10.24
CA ASN A 673 1.37 4.02 10.50
C ASN A 673 -0.08 4.50 10.74
N GLU A 674 -1.05 3.72 10.33
CA GLU A 674 -2.46 4.08 10.16
C GLU A 674 -3.19 4.49 11.43
N PRO A 675 -2.93 3.93 12.63
CA PRO A 675 -3.58 4.39 13.85
C PRO A 675 -3.46 5.90 14.10
N SER A 676 -2.43 6.55 13.54
CA SER A 676 -2.14 7.98 13.72
C SER A 676 -2.83 8.91 12.71
N ASN A 677 -3.21 8.42 11.54
CA ASN A 677 -3.58 9.26 10.39
C ASN A 677 -4.70 10.28 10.65
N HIS A 678 -5.58 10.04 11.61
CA HIS A 678 -6.70 10.95 11.92
C HIS A 678 -6.43 11.92 13.09
N HIS A 679 -5.35 11.73 13.84
CA HIS A 679 -5.07 12.49 15.06
C HIS A 679 -5.02 14.01 14.85
N PRO A 680 -4.37 14.56 13.81
CA PRO A 680 -4.31 16.00 13.60
C PRO A 680 -5.69 16.65 13.47
N TYR A 681 -6.70 15.89 13.06
CA TYR A 681 -8.05 16.38 12.78
C TYR A 681 -8.98 16.35 13.99
N LEU A 682 -8.61 15.66 15.07
CA LEU A 682 -9.44 15.50 16.26
C LEU A 682 -9.65 16.79 17.05
N PHE A 683 -8.74 17.75 16.98
CA PHE A 683 -8.88 19.05 17.65
C PHE A 683 -10.15 19.81 17.23
N SER A 684 -10.59 19.65 15.98
CA SER A 684 -11.78 20.31 15.46
C SER A 684 -13.06 19.88 16.18
N PHE A 685 -13.12 18.64 16.68
CA PHE A 685 -14.28 18.13 17.45
C PHE A 685 -14.38 18.75 18.85
N ALA A 686 -13.28 19.25 19.39
CA ALA A 686 -13.22 19.96 20.67
C ALA A 686 -13.21 21.50 20.52
N GLY A 687 -13.55 22.01 19.31
CA GLY A 687 -13.63 23.45 19.05
C GLY A 687 -12.27 24.15 18.91
N ALA A 688 -11.20 23.40 18.67
CA ALA A 688 -9.85 23.93 18.47
C ALA A 688 -9.36 23.74 17.02
N ALA A 689 -10.19 24.07 16.04
CA ALA A 689 -9.92 23.87 14.61
C ALA A 689 -8.58 24.50 14.14
N TRP A 690 -8.13 25.59 14.76
CA TRP A 690 -6.82 26.18 14.48
C TRP A 690 -5.65 25.24 14.81
N LYS A 691 -5.78 24.34 15.79
CA LYS A 691 -4.77 23.31 16.10
C LYS A 691 -4.78 22.20 15.04
N THR A 692 -5.95 21.80 14.54
CA THR A 692 -6.05 20.92 13.37
C THR A 692 -5.27 21.50 12.19
N GLN A 693 -5.42 22.80 11.91
CA GLN A 693 -4.71 23.46 10.80
C GLN A 693 -3.19 23.46 11.00
N TYR A 694 -2.73 23.68 12.20
CA TYR A 694 -1.31 23.65 12.55
C TYR A 694 -0.73 22.23 12.41
N TRP A 695 -1.30 21.26 13.15
CA TRP A 695 -0.73 19.91 13.20
C TRP A 695 -0.85 19.14 11.88
N SER A 696 -1.92 19.35 11.12
CA SER A 696 -2.02 18.75 9.77
C SER A 696 -0.91 19.24 8.82
N ARG A 697 -0.45 20.49 8.96
CA ARG A 697 0.70 21.03 8.20
C ARG A 697 2.03 20.47 8.69
N GLU A 698 2.22 20.37 10.01
CA GLU A 698 3.45 19.79 10.59
C GLU A 698 3.62 18.32 10.16
N VAL A 699 2.54 17.53 10.20
CA VAL A 699 2.56 16.14 9.76
C VAL A 699 2.74 16.03 8.24
N ALA A 700 2.07 16.88 7.45
CA ALA A 700 2.23 16.89 5.99
C ALA A 700 3.65 17.27 5.55
N ALA A 701 4.41 17.98 6.38
CA ALA A 701 5.82 18.35 6.09
C ALA A 701 6.77 17.14 6.09
N LEU A 702 6.33 15.97 6.58
CA LEU A 702 7.11 14.73 6.48
C LEU A 702 7.18 14.20 5.04
N TYR A 703 6.23 14.60 4.19
CA TYR A 703 6.16 14.16 2.79
C TYR A 703 6.98 15.09 1.89
N ASN A 704 7.71 14.51 0.94
CA ASN A 704 8.51 15.28 -0.02
C ASN A 704 8.69 14.52 -1.33
N ASN A 705 9.35 15.13 -2.33
CA ASN A 705 9.54 14.56 -3.65
C ASN A 705 10.82 13.72 -3.81
N THR A 706 11.39 13.21 -2.71
CA THR A 706 12.56 12.30 -2.77
C THR A 706 12.14 10.83 -2.76
N ALA A 707 13.08 9.94 -3.03
CA ALA A 707 12.85 8.50 -2.89
C ALA A 707 12.43 8.09 -1.46
N ALA A 708 12.85 8.83 -0.43
CA ALA A 708 12.43 8.64 0.96
C ALA A 708 11.22 9.51 1.35
N GLY A 709 10.48 10.01 0.38
CA GLY A 709 9.46 11.06 0.56
C GLY A 709 8.12 10.61 1.13
N ILE A 710 7.98 9.36 1.52
CA ILE A 710 6.82 8.81 2.23
C ILE A 710 7.26 8.39 3.64
N PRO A 711 6.58 8.82 4.72
CA PRO A 711 7.07 8.66 6.08
C PRO A 711 6.99 7.24 6.65
N GLY A 712 6.30 6.31 5.99
CA GLY A 712 6.11 4.90 6.37
C GLY A 712 5.63 4.06 5.21
N ASN A 713 5.11 2.88 5.49
CA ASN A 713 4.51 2.02 4.48
C ASN A 713 3.34 2.76 3.82
N ASP A 714 3.29 2.78 2.49
CA ASP A 714 2.19 3.43 1.77
C ASP A 714 0.86 2.67 1.89
N ASP A 715 0.97 1.36 2.18
CA ASP A 715 -0.14 0.43 2.41
C ASP A 715 -1.25 0.55 1.37
N CYS A 716 -0.87 0.21 0.12
CA CYS A 716 -1.77 0.21 -1.03
C CYS A 716 -2.41 1.58 -1.33
N GLY A 717 -1.68 2.66 -1.07
CA GLY A 717 -2.12 4.02 -1.36
C GLY A 717 -2.70 4.79 -0.16
N GLN A 718 -2.73 4.21 1.04
CA GLN A 718 -3.32 4.86 2.21
C GLN A 718 -2.57 6.12 2.63
N LEU A 719 -1.23 6.06 2.81
CA LEU A 719 -0.46 7.24 3.20
C LEU A 719 -0.44 8.30 2.09
N SER A 720 -0.34 7.86 0.85
CA SER A 720 -0.42 8.75 -0.32
C SER A 720 -1.76 9.48 -0.38
N SER A 721 -2.87 8.77 -0.19
CA SER A 721 -4.22 9.35 -0.16
C SER A 721 -4.43 10.30 1.01
N TRP A 722 -3.85 9.98 2.18
CA TRP A 722 -3.84 10.88 3.33
C TRP A 722 -3.20 12.23 2.96
N PHE A 723 -2.01 12.18 2.33
CA PHE A 723 -1.31 13.40 1.92
C PHE A 723 -2.13 14.21 0.90
N VAL A 724 -2.70 13.55 -0.11
CA VAL A 724 -3.52 14.23 -1.13
C VAL A 724 -4.73 14.92 -0.52
N LEU A 725 -5.51 14.21 0.32
CA LEU A 725 -6.68 14.77 0.98
C LEU A 725 -6.29 15.92 1.91
N THR A 726 -5.21 15.76 2.69
CA THR A 726 -4.68 16.81 3.56
C THR A 726 -4.20 18.03 2.77
N ALA A 727 -3.51 17.82 1.63
CA ALA A 727 -3.08 18.91 0.75
C ALA A 727 -4.24 19.68 0.15
N LEU A 728 -5.39 19.02 -0.07
CA LEU A 728 -6.65 19.68 -0.48
C LEU A 728 -7.33 20.44 0.68
N GLY A 729 -6.88 20.25 1.90
CA GLY A 729 -7.38 20.94 3.09
C GLY A 729 -8.48 20.21 3.85
N PHE A 730 -8.62 18.89 3.71
CA PHE A 730 -9.61 18.11 4.46
C PHE A 730 -9.21 16.63 4.61
N TYR A 731 -9.79 15.96 5.62
CA TYR A 731 -9.60 14.51 5.83
C TYR A 731 -10.84 13.87 6.49
N PRO A 732 -11.21 12.62 6.15
CA PRO A 732 -12.33 11.93 6.76
C PRO A 732 -11.89 11.21 8.04
N VAL A 733 -12.15 11.79 9.23
CA VAL A 733 -11.83 11.15 10.53
C VAL A 733 -12.60 9.84 10.69
N ASN A 734 -13.91 9.86 10.46
CA ASN A 734 -14.72 8.66 10.34
C ASN A 734 -15.07 8.45 8.87
N ALA A 735 -14.31 7.58 8.21
CA ALA A 735 -14.43 7.34 6.77
C ALA A 735 -15.80 6.80 6.34
N ALA A 736 -16.55 6.15 7.25
CA ALA A 736 -17.85 5.58 6.96
C ALA A 736 -18.98 6.63 6.88
N THR A 737 -18.76 7.88 7.33
CA THR A 737 -19.85 8.89 7.46
C THR A 737 -20.01 9.80 6.24
N GLY A 738 -19.06 9.87 5.34
CA GLY A 738 -19.05 10.86 4.25
C GLY A 738 -18.81 12.31 4.72
N VAL A 739 -18.28 12.49 5.93
CA VAL A 739 -17.89 13.78 6.51
C VAL A 739 -16.38 13.97 6.37
N TYR A 740 -15.98 15.16 5.92
CA TYR A 740 -14.58 15.56 5.78
C TYR A 740 -14.29 16.75 6.67
N VAL A 741 -13.37 16.58 7.61
CA VAL A 741 -12.94 17.63 8.55
C VAL A 741 -11.95 18.56 7.85
N LEU A 742 -12.15 19.86 7.97
CA LEU A 742 -11.29 20.86 7.36
C LEU A 742 -10.00 21.03 8.15
N GLY A 743 -8.88 20.92 7.44
CA GLY A 743 -7.53 21.23 7.92
C GLY A 743 -6.98 22.49 7.25
N SER A 744 -5.66 22.50 6.99
CA SER A 744 -4.98 23.60 6.29
C SER A 744 -4.54 23.17 4.91
N PRO A 745 -5.07 23.73 3.82
CA PRO A 745 -4.71 23.33 2.45
C PRO A 745 -3.25 23.66 2.13
N LEU A 746 -2.55 22.75 1.41
CA LEU A 746 -1.25 23.02 0.80
C LEU A 746 -1.40 23.60 -0.61
N VAL A 747 -2.50 23.29 -1.28
CA VAL A 747 -2.80 23.83 -2.62
C VAL A 747 -3.06 25.33 -2.57
N ASP A 748 -2.63 26.07 -3.60
CA ASP A 748 -3.12 27.43 -3.84
C ASP A 748 -4.48 27.40 -4.52
N ARG A 749 -4.65 26.46 -5.45
CA ARG A 749 -5.92 26.17 -6.11
C ARG A 749 -5.97 24.69 -6.50
N ALA A 750 -7.11 24.06 -6.30
CA ALA A 750 -7.39 22.73 -6.83
C ALA A 750 -8.80 22.65 -7.42
N SER A 751 -8.99 21.72 -8.33
CA SER A 751 -10.31 21.39 -8.89
C SER A 751 -10.46 19.89 -8.97
N ILE A 752 -11.52 19.36 -8.38
CA ILE A 752 -11.89 17.96 -8.41
C ILE A 752 -13.01 17.78 -9.43
N LEU A 753 -12.79 16.95 -10.44
CA LEU A 753 -13.78 16.58 -11.44
C LEU A 753 -14.49 15.30 -11.02
N ASN A 754 -15.80 15.34 -10.86
CA ASN A 754 -16.59 14.13 -10.72
C ASN A 754 -16.84 13.50 -12.10
N PRO A 755 -16.21 12.37 -12.46
CA PRO A 755 -16.33 11.79 -13.79
C PRO A 755 -17.69 11.14 -14.09
N LEU A 756 -18.57 10.98 -13.08
CA LEU A 756 -19.93 10.46 -13.27
C LEU A 756 -20.89 11.55 -13.73
N THR A 757 -20.71 12.78 -13.23
CA THR A 757 -21.65 13.89 -13.46
C THR A 757 -21.06 15.00 -14.33
N GLY A 758 -19.74 15.05 -14.48
CA GLY A 758 -19.01 16.17 -15.07
C GLY A 758 -18.95 17.41 -14.15
N SER A 759 -19.45 17.31 -12.92
CA SER A 759 -19.40 18.40 -11.94
C SER A 759 -17.97 18.68 -11.51
N LYS A 760 -17.66 19.96 -11.31
CA LYS A 760 -16.34 20.42 -10.86
C LYS A 760 -16.48 21.16 -9.53
N PHE A 761 -15.75 20.69 -8.51
CA PHE A 761 -15.60 21.37 -7.24
C PHE A 761 -14.24 22.04 -7.18
N THR A 762 -14.19 23.33 -6.84
CA THR A 762 -12.95 24.11 -6.81
C THR A 762 -12.60 24.50 -5.38
N ILE A 763 -11.32 24.39 -5.02
CA ILE A 763 -10.75 24.84 -3.76
C ILE A 763 -9.77 25.97 -4.09
N ILE A 764 -9.87 27.09 -3.37
CA ILE A 764 -8.97 28.24 -3.49
C ILE A 764 -8.46 28.58 -2.10
N ALA A 765 -7.14 28.70 -1.94
CA ALA A 765 -6.51 29.14 -0.71
C ALA A 765 -5.73 30.44 -0.94
N GLU A 766 -6.43 31.56 -0.75
CA GLU A 766 -5.86 32.90 -0.90
C GLU A 766 -4.84 33.18 0.20
N ASN A 767 -3.66 33.72 -0.16
CA ASN A 767 -2.54 34.00 0.74
C ASN A 767 -1.92 32.74 1.39
N ASN A 768 -2.09 31.57 0.81
CA ASN A 768 -1.48 30.35 1.30
C ASN A 768 0.06 30.40 1.23
N SER A 769 0.73 29.98 2.28
CA SER A 769 2.20 29.87 2.32
C SER A 769 2.64 28.94 3.47
N ALA A 770 3.94 28.67 3.59
CA ALA A 770 4.51 27.94 4.73
C ALA A 770 4.21 28.60 6.08
N GLU A 771 3.98 29.91 6.11
CA GLU A 771 3.71 30.67 7.32
C GLU A 771 2.22 30.97 7.54
N ASN A 772 1.46 31.10 6.44
CA ASN A 772 0.04 31.44 6.48
C ASN A 772 -0.79 30.15 6.48
N VAL A 773 -0.73 29.42 7.57
CA VAL A 773 -1.35 28.09 7.71
C VAL A 773 -2.74 28.13 8.32
N PHE A 774 -3.17 29.27 8.88
CA PHE A 774 -4.43 29.37 9.60
C PHE A 774 -5.55 29.99 8.75
N ILE A 775 -6.71 29.35 8.71
CA ILE A 775 -7.91 29.85 8.07
C ILE A 775 -8.40 31.08 8.83
N GLN A 776 -8.39 32.24 8.19
CA GLN A 776 -8.97 33.50 8.73
C GLN A 776 -10.46 33.58 8.42
N ARG A 777 -10.85 33.10 7.22
CA ARG A 777 -12.21 33.03 6.74
C ARG A 777 -12.36 31.89 5.76
N ALA A 778 -13.50 31.23 5.78
CA ALA A 778 -13.88 30.23 4.79
C ALA A 778 -15.23 30.59 4.18
N GLU A 779 -15.39 30.33 2.89
CA GLU A 779 -16.64 30.54 2.14
C GLU A 779 -16.94 29.31 1.30
N LEU A 780 -18.19 28.86 1.30
CA LEU A 780 -18.69 27.82 0.41
C LEU A 780 -19.74 28.43 -0.53
N ASN A 781 -19.45 28.39 -1.83
CA ASN A 781 -20.30 29.00 -2.87
C ASN A 781 -20.63 30.47 -2.59
N GLY A 782 -19.65 31.26 -2.16
CA GLY A 782 -19.76 32.67 -1.83
C GLY A 782 -20.53 32.99 -0.53
N LYS A 783 -20.87 31.97 0.26
CA LYS A 783 -21.46 32.13 1.59
C LYS A 783 -20.44 31.78 2.67
N GLU A 784 -20.40 32.59 3.71
CA GLU A 784 -19.51 32.34 4.84
C GLU A 784 -19.76 30.97 5.47
N LEU A 785 -18.67 30.20 5.67
CA LEU A 785 -18.67 28.87 6.24
C LEU A 785 -18.12 28.93 7.68
N HIS A 786 -19.00 28.78 8.66
CA HIS A 786 -18.62 28.83 10.07
C HIS A 786 -18.17 27.45 10.61
N ARG A 787 -18.59 26.36 9.95
CA ARG A 787 -18.26 24.99 10.38
C ARG A 787 -16.92 24.48 9.82
N SER A 788 -16.27 23.63 10.58
CA SER A 788 -14.97 23.01 10.22
C SER A 788 -15.11 21.67 9.50
N TRP A 789 -16.15 21.48 8.68
CA TRP A 789 -16.37 20.22 7.96
C TRP A 789 -17.26 20.41 6.71
N LEU A 790 -17.11 19.45 5.77
CA LEU A 790 -17.95 19.33 4.58
C LEU A 790 -18.50 17.91 4.45
N SER A 791 -19.63 17.78 3.72
CA SER A 791 -20.14 16.48 3.31
C SER A 791 -19.58 16.04 1.96
N HIS A 792 -19.58 14.73 1.70
CA HIS A 792 -19.22 14.16 0.40
C HIS A 792 -20.05 14.77 -0.74
N GLN A 793 -21.35 14.95 -0.53
CA GLN A 793 -22.24 15.56 -1.52
C GLN A 793 -21.78 16.98 -1.91
N GLN A 794 -21.28 17.77 -0.96
CA GLN A 794 -20.77 19.12 -1.27
C GLN A 794 -19.51 19.07 -2.11
N LEU A 795 -18.60 18.13 -1.86
CA LEU A 795 -17.36 17.96 -2.62
C LEU A 795 -17.58 17.39 -4.03
N THR A 796 -18.67 16.65 -4.25
CA THR A 796 -18.97 15.96 -5.51
C THR A 796 -19.96 16.70 -6.42
N THR A 797 -20.53 17.82 -5.95
CA THR A 797 -21.35 18.72 -6.75
C THR A 797 -20.55 19.95 -7.22
N ALA A 798 -21.01 20.62 -8.27
CA ALA A 798 -20.37 21.85 -8.73
C ALA A 798 -20.40 22.91 -7.61
N GLY A 799 -19.22 23.48 -7.32
CA GLY A 799 -19.11 24.46 -6.24
C GLY A 799 -17.70 24.99 -6.05
N GLU A 800 -17.57 25.89 -5.09
CA GLU A 800 -16.29 26.51 -4.74
C GLU A 800 -16.16 26.65 -3.22
N LEU A 801 -15.02 26.20 -2.70
CA LEU A 801 -14.56 26.42 -1.34
C LEU A 801 -13.41 27.43 -1.38
N HIS A 802 -13.59 28.57 -0.74
CA HIS A 802 -12.59 29.62 -0.71
C HIS A 802 -12.11 29.87 0.72
N PHE A 803 -10.81 29.69 0.92
CA PHE A 803 -10.12 29.99 2.16
C PHE A 803 -9.31 31.29 2.01
N ARG A 804 -9.37 32.14 3.03
CA ARG A 804 -8.40 33.22 3.24
C ARG A 804 -7.46 32.79 4.34
N MET A 805 -6.19 32.59 4.00
CA MET A 805 -5.18 32.11 4.92
C MET A 805 -4.42 33.26 5.60
N GLY A 806 -3.85 33.00 6.78
CA GLY A 806 -3.05 33.95 7.52
C GLY A 806 -2.12 33.31 8.54
N ARG A 807 -1.20 34.10 9.08
CA ARG A 807 -0.16 33.63 10.02
C ARG A 807 -0.68 33.43 11.45
N THR A 808 -1.69 34.17 11.85
CA THR A 808 -2.16 34.16 13.24
C THR A 808 -3.34 33.20 13.39
N PRO A 809 -3.33 32.31 14.42
CA PRO A 809 -4.46 31.41 14.66
C PRO A 809 -5.79 32.18 14.85
N ASN A 810 -6.80 31.83 14.07
CA ASN A 810 -8.17 32.27 14.31
C ASN A 810 -8.86 31.31 15.29
N LYS A 811 -8.82 31.65 16.56
CA LYS A 811 -9.32 30.80 17.65
C LYS A 811 -10.84 30.85 17.82
N ASP A 812 -11.53 31.75 17.11
CA ASP A 812 -12.98 31.95 17.20
C ASP A 812 -13.75 31.21 16.10
N TRP A 813 -13.03 30.75 15.04
CA TRP A 813 -13.65 30.03 13.93
C TRP A 813 -13.98 28.58 14.31
N ALA A 814 -15.21 28.13 14.02
CA ALA A 814 -15.74 26.78 14.21
C ALA A 814 -15.69 26.26 15.68
N THR A 815 -15.83 27.18 16.64
CA THR A 815 -15.79 26.83 18.08
C THR A 815 -17.15 26.37 18.61
N ALA A 816 -18.26 26.89 18.06
CA ALA A 816 -19.59 26.54 18.51
C ALA A 816 -19.88 25.03 18.27
N PRO A 817 -20.56 24.33 19.16
CA PRO A 817 -20.85 22.89 19.01
C PRO A 817 -21.51 22.53 17.67
N ALA A 818 -22.37 23.40 17.12
CA ALA A 818 -23.06 23.20 15.84
C ALA A 818 -22.12 23.33 14.62
N ASP A 819 -20.97 23.99 14.77
CA ASP A 819 -19.99 24.23 13.72
C ASP A 819 -18.86 23.20 13.70
N ARG A 820 -18.77 22.39 14.75
CA ARG A 820 -17.80 21.28 14.88
C ARG A 820 -18.19 20.10 14.01
N PRO A 821 -17.24 19.23 13.62
CA PRO A 821 -17.59 18.01 12.92
C PRO A 821 -18.55 17.16 13.78
N PRO A 822 -19.55 16.53 13.16
CA PRO A 822 -20.43 15.62 13.89
C PRO A 822 -19.66 14.39 14.36
N SER A 823 -19.95 13.96 15.58
CA SER A 823 -19.50 12.67 16.09
C SER A 823 -20.57 11.62 15.79
N GLY A 824 -20.22 10.58 15.06
CA GLY A 824 -21.15 9.56 14.64
C GLY A 824 -21.88 9.86 13.31
N PHE A 825 -22.95 9.12 13.05
CA PHE A 825 -23.69 9.17 11.80
C PHE A 825 -24.68 10.36 11.76
N ILE A 826 -24.72 11.06 10.63
CA ILE A 826 -25.79 12.03 10.33
C ILE A 826 -26.76 11.35 9.36
N PRO A 827 -28.01 11.09 9.73
CA PRO A 827 -29.01 10.65 8.77
C PRO A 827 -29.11 11.67 7.63
N ALA A 828 -29.17 11.20 6.39
CA ALA A 828 -29.28 12.04 5.19
C ALA A 828 -30.63 12.77 5.14
#